data_8d927216e780ad6a7927184e030d08a4
#
_entry.id   8d927216e780ad6a7927184e030d08a4
#
_cell.length_a   1.000
_cell.length_b   1.000
_cell.length_c   1.000
_cell.angle_alpha   90.00
_cell.angle_beta   90.00
_cell.angle_gamma   90.00
#
_symmetry.space_group_name_H-M   'P 1'
#
loop_
_entity.id
_entity.type
_entity.pdbx_description
1 polymer ?
#
loop_
_entity_poly.entity_id
_entity_poly.type
_entity_poly.pdbx_seq_one_letter_code
_entity_poly.pdbx_strand_id
1 'polypeptide(L)'
;MSSFFEEVQRRKVYRVAAAYIVASGFIIQIASAVFPAWDLPNWTFRLVVVLLLIGFPIALIVAWAYDLTPQGIKATPDAPAGKHRRRNLALLGVIGVIISAAAGFFLLPPAVAHKVDKSIAVLPFDNLSDDKENAFFADGIQDDILTNLSKIGDLKVISRTSVMSYRGRGANVREIGKALGVSAILEGSVRREGNRVRVNVQLINAANDAHIWANNYERNLTDVFAIQSDLAQEIADALQAKLSPTEKAQLERKPTENSEAYLAFMQAHELITRADKFRSNSMQAEELLDRATRLDPNFAVAFAQLGGIENWIFHSYDPTPARRAKARAAIDRAFLLQPDCPDVHVARGFYHYYCETDDQHYDRALNELAVAQQGLPNDSEVYLAIGAIQRRQGKWADSTENLEKAMSLDPKNAWVIQNLAFNYIATRDYDTAEKIVDRGIAASPQAFSLQGIKAKLAIDARGDLSVAENLLAKVPPGIDPDGEVTFARISIGMLQRKFQEVLVMLQNTPQETIHTDGTARIPKALIEGNCYLGMKDPVRARAAYERALPLVEKEVQEAPDDPSRHAMLGGVLALLGRKEEAIREGKRALELKPEATDAFDGPMYTMSMAQIYTWTGDKDQALQLIEKSLSTPNGLTGPMLKLDPAWDPLRDDPRFQALISRYVKA
;
A
#
# COMPACT_ATOMS: atom_id res chain seq x y z
N MET A 1 34.30 -43.72 -36.18
CA MET A 1 33.52 -43.66 -34.94
C MET A 1 33.05 -45.04 -34.45
N SER A 2 32.76 -46.01 -35.30
CA SER A 2 32.36 -47.38 -34.91
C SER A 2 33.36 -48.08 -33.95
N SER A 3 34.64 -47.98 -34.21
CA SER A 3 35.67 -48.66 -33.38
C SER A 3 35.80 -48.10 -31.94
N PHE A 4 35.46 -46.83 -31.68
CA PHE A 4 35.53 -46.23 -30.36
C PHE A 4 34.37 -46.73 -29.47
N PHE A 5 33.13 -46.71 -29.97
CA PHE A 5 31.97 -47.20 -29.22
C PHE A 5 32.05 -48.72 -28.94
N GLU A 6 32.53 -49.51 -29.86
CA GLU A 6 32.77 -50.95 -29.66
C GLU A 6 33.83 -51.20 -28.56
N GLU A 7 34.87 -50.35 -28.48
CA GLU A 7 35.90 -50.43 -27.45
C GLU A 7 35.40 -49.99 -26.06
N VAL A 8 34.55 -48.92 -25.98
CA VAL A 8 33.86 -48.49 -24.75
C VAL A 8 32.94 -49.60 -24.23
N GLN A 9 32.26 -50.30 -25.14
CA GLN A 9 31.35 -51.38 -24.79
C GLN A 9 32.12 -52.63 -24.35
N ARG A 10 33.22 -52.99 -25.02
CA ARG A 10 34.10 -54.10 -24.67
C ARG A 10 34.76 -53.92 -23.30
N ARG A 11 35.20 -52.70 -22.97
CA ARG A 11 35.83 -52.34 -21.69
C ARG A 11 34.81 -52.03 -20.55
N LYS A 12 33.51 -52.20 -20.80
CA LYS A 12 32.43 -52.01 -19.84
C LYS A 12 32.44 -50.63 -19.11
N VAL A 13 33.06 -49.61 -19.76
CA VAL A 13 33.18 -48.23 -19.18
C VAL A 13 31.81 -47.67 -18.81
N TYR A 14 30.76 -47.98 -19.61
CA TYR A 14 29.37 -47.58 -19.33
C TYR A 14 28.83 -48.09 -17.98
N ARG A 15 29.29 -49.28 -17.50
CA ARG A 15 28.87 -49.82 -16.19
C ARG A 15 29.48 -49.02 -15.05
N VAL A 16 30.75 -48.60 -15.19
CA VAL A 16 31.38 -47.73 -14.19
C VAL A 16 30.74 -46.35 -14.19
N ALA A 17 30.42 -45.80 -15.38
CA ALA A 17 29.71 -44.54 -15.50
C ALA A 17 28.35 -44.61 -14.80
N ALA A 18 27.55 -45.65 -15.06
CA ALA A 18 26.25 -45.85 -14.44
C ALA A 18 26.36 -46.02 -12.91
N ALA A 19 27.30 -46.85 -12.45
CA ALA A 19 27.54 -47.04 -11.01
C ALA A 19 27.97 -45.75 -10.32
N TYR A 20 28.83 -44.96 -10.97
CA TYR A 20 29.25 -43.66 -10.44
C TYR A 20 28.09 -42.67 -10.33
N ILE A 21 27.24 -42.56 -11.36
CA ILE A 21 26.06 -41.68 -11.35
C ILE A 21 25.11 -42.08 -10.22
N VAL A 22 24.82 -43.38 -10.02
CA VAL A 22 23.97 -43.88 -8.96
C VAL A 22 24.57 -43.58 -7.59
N ALA A 23 25.85 -43.89 -7.38
CA ALA A 23 26.54 -43.61 -6.11
C ALA A 23 26.59 -42.10 -5.81
N SER A 24 26.86 -41.26 -6.82
CA SER A 24 26.86 -39.81 -6.69
C SER A 24 25.49 -39.28 -6.33
N GLY A 25 24.41 -39.80 -6.94
CA GLY A 25 23.03 -39.46 -6.58
C GLY A 25 22.69 -39.78 -5.12
N PHE A 26 23.16 -40.94 -4.64
CA PHE A 26 22.96 -41.35 -3.25
C PHE A 26 23.73 -40.46 -2.27
N ILE A 27 24.99 -40.11 -2.60
CA ILE A 27 25.81 -39.19 -1.78
C ILE A 27 25.14 -37.79 -1.72
N ILE A 28 24.64 -37.27 -2.84
CA ILE A 28 23.95 -35.99 -2.91
C ILE A 28 22.66 -36.04 -2.05
N GLN A 29 21.92 -37.14 -2.12
CA GLN A 29 20.69 -37.32 -1.33
C GLN A 29 20.97 -37.35 0.19
N ILE A 30 22.00 -38.08 0.61
CA ILE A 30 22.45 -38.11 2.01
C ILE A 30 22.92 -36.71 2.45
N ALA A 31 23.76 -36.06 1.66
CA ALA A 31 24.27 -34.74 1.97
C ALA A 31 23.14 -33.69 2.08
N SER A 32 22.13 -33.76 1.20
CA SER A 32 20.97 -32.85 1.26
C SER A 32 20.10 -33.04 2.51
N ALA A 33 20.08 -34.23 3.11
CA ALA A 33 19.33 -34.52 4.32
C ALA A 33 20.15 -34.23 5.60
N VAL A 34 21.44 -34.53 5.58
CA VAL A 34 22.29 -34.47 6.78
C VAL A 34 22.88 -33.09 7.03
N PHE A 35 23.29 -32.37 5.97
CA PHE A 35 23.95 -31.08 6.13
C PHE A 35 23.09 -30.01 6.77
N PRO A 36 21.77 -29.86 6.42
CA PRO A 36 20.87 -28.96 7.14
C PRO A 36 20.64 -29.40 8.60
N ALA A 37 20.58 -30.70 8.88
CA ALA A 37 20.38 -31.22 10.22
C ALA A 37 21.58 -30.98 11.17
N TRP A 38 22.77 -30.73 10.60
CA TRP A 38 24.00 -30.43 11.33
C TRP A 38 24.42 -28.96 11.24
N ASP A 39 23.52 -28.08 10.75
CA ASP A 39 23.78 -26.64 10.56
C ASP A 39 25.06 -26.33 9.76
N LEU A 40 25.42 -27.21 8.82
CA LEU A 40 26.60 -26.99 7.98
C LEU A 40 26.34 -25.88 6.94
N PRO A 41 27.31 -24.99 6.71
CA PRO A 41 27.17 -23.90 5.74
C PRO A 41 26.87 -24.43 4.33
N ASN A 42 26.01 -23.74 3.58
CA ASN A 42 25.56 -24.13 2.23
C ASN A 42 26.69 -24.38 1.22
N TRP A 43 27.88 -23.81 1.42
CA TRP A 43 29.02 -24.05 0.55
C TRP A 43 29.57 -25.50 0.66
N THR A 44 29.38 -26.18 1.79
CA THR A 44 29.83 -27.57 2.00
C THR A 44 29.07 -28.52 1.08
N PHE A 45 27.77 -28.34 0.90
CA PHE A 45 26.97 -29.09 -0.07
C PHE A 45 27.45 -28.86 -1.49
N ARG A 46 27.72 -27.60 -1.87
CA ARG A 46 28.28 -27.27 -3.20
C ARG A 46 29.64 -27.90 -3.41
N LEU A 47 30.50 -27.94 -2.40
CA LEU A 47 31.80 -28.57 -2.46
C LEU A 47 31.67 -30.05 -2.78
N VAL A 48 30.76 -30.78 -2.15
CA VAL A 48 30.49 -32.20 -2.43
C VAL A 48 30.06 -32.40 -3.88
N VAL A 49 29.14 -31.60 -4.39
CA VAL A 49 28.67 -31.67 -5.77
C VAL A 49 29.83 -31.42 -6.74
N VAL A 50 30.67 -30.41 -6.50
CA VAL A 50 31.84 -30.08 -7.34
C VAL A 50 32.87 -31.25 -7.34
N LEU A 51 33.14 -31.84 -6.17
CA LEU A 51 34.06 -32.99 -6.07
C LEU A 51 33.53 -34.20 -6.84
N LEU A 52 32.24 -34.47 -6.80
CA LEU A 52 31.61 -35.53 -7.59
C LEU A 52 31.68 -35.25 -9.10
N LEU A 53 31.48 -33.99 -9.52
CA LEU A 53 31.59 -33.60 -10.93
C LEU A 53 33.02 -33.73 -11.45
N ILE A 54 34.05 -33.40 -10.65
CA ILE A 54 35.47 -33.58 -11.01
C ILE A 54 35.84 -35.05 -10.99
N GLY A 55 35.30 -35.84 -10.09
CA GLY A 55 35.56 -37.27 -9.97
C GLY A 55 35.04 -38.10 -11.15
N PHE A 56 33.97 -37.66 -11.83
CA PHE A 56 33.37 -38.40 -12.94
C PHE A 56 34.31 -38.62 -14.14
N PRO A 57 34.97 -37.60 -14.71
CA PRO A 57 35.97 -37.80 -15.77
C PRO A 57 37.12 -38.71 -15.32
N ILE A 58 37.57 -38.56 -14.09
CA ILE A 58 38.64 -39.40 -13.52
C ILE A 58 38.21 -40.86 -13.45
N ALA A 59 36.97 -41.12 -12.99
CA ALA A 59 36.44 -42.48 -12.92
C ALA A 59 36.36 -43.15 -14.33
N LEU A 60 35.99 -42.37 -15.38
CA LEU A 60 35.95 -42.84 -16.76
C LEU A 60 37.34 -43.18 -17.28
N ILE A 61 38.34 -42.37 -16.96
CA ILE A 61 39.75 -42.60 -17.36
C ILE A 61 40.30 -43.85 -16.66
N VAL A 62 40.05 -44.02 -15.38
CA VAL A 62 40.46 -45.18 -14.60
C VAL A 62 39.76 -46.46 -15.11
N ALA A 63 38.45 -46.40 -15.39
CA ALA A 63 37.71 -47.53 -15.97
C ALA A 63 38.21 -47.95 -17.37
N TRP A 64 38.78 -47.02 -18.13
CA TRP A 64 39.43 -47.33 -19.40
C TRP A 64 40.79 -47.98 -19.23
N ALA A 65 41.56 -47.59 -18.18
CA ALA A 65 42.93 -48.05 -17.96
C ALA A 65 43.00 -49.39 -17.22
N TYR A 66 41.99 -49.73 -16.39
CA TYR A 66 42.01 -50.92 -15.53
C TYR A 66 40.67 -51.69 -15.62
N ASP A 67 40.77 -53.04 -15.63
CA ASP A 67 39.62 -53.93 -15.53
C ASP A 67 39.41 -54.40 -14.08
N LEU A 68 38.15 -54.28 -13.61
CA LEU A 68 37.73 -54.83 -12.32
C LEU A 68 37.38 -56.30 -12.49
N THR A 69 38.27 -57.19 -12.00
CA THR A 69 38.05 -58.65 -11.99
C THR A 69 37.73 -59.11 -10.58
N PRO A 70 37.07 -60.28 -10.40
CA PRO A 70 36.81 -60.86 -9.05
C PRO A 70 38.09 -61.07 -8.21
N GLN A 71 39.27 -61.03 -8.86
CA GLN A 71 40.59 -61.23 -8.22
C GLN A 71 41.35 -59.90 -8.01
N GLY A 72 40.70 -58.73 -8.17
CA GLY A 72 41.29 -57.41 -7.96
C GLY A 72 41.44 -56.59 -9.25
N ILE A 73 42.04 -55.41 -9.08
CA ILE A 73 42.28 -54.45 -10.19
C ILE A 73 43.49 -54.91 -10.98
N LYS A 74 43.29 -55.31 -12.24
CA LYS A 74 44.39 -55.66 -13.17
C LYS A 74 44.45 -54.67 -14.32
N ALA A 75 45.69 -54.27 -14.73
CA ALA A 75 45.89 -53.49 -15.95
C ALA A 75 45.40 -54.32 -17.15
N THR A 76 44.55 -53.73 -17.99
CA THR A 76 43.98 -54.44 -19.15
C THR A 76 45.14 -54.95 -20.09
N PRO A 77 45.29 -56.30 -20.31
CA PRO A 77 46.31 -56.81 -21.21
C PRO A 77 45.91 -56.47 -22.65
N ASP A 78 46.94 -56.10 -23.42
CA ASP A 78 46.98 -56.00 -24.87
C ASP A 78 45.91 -55.20 -25.61
N ALA A 79 46.21 -53.91 -25.75
CA ALA A 79 45.87 -53.18 -26.96
C ALA A 79 47.17 -52.74 -27.65
N PRO A 80 47.28 -52.77 -29.02
CA PRO A 80 48.47 -52.36 -29.72
C PRO A 80 48.91 -50.95 -29.31
N ALA A 81 50.18 -50.82 -28.96
CA ALA A 81 50.82 -49.56 -28.61
C ALA A 81 50.77 -48.62 -29.81
N GLY A 82 49.79 -47.75 -29.89
CA GLY A 82 49.60 -46.85 -31.01
C GLY A 82 48.94 -45.53 -30.64
N LYS A 83 49.13 -44.52 -31.46
CA LYS A 83 48.58 -43.16 -31.44
C LYS A 83 47.07 -43.11 -31.09
N HIS A 84 46.33 -44.19 -31.35
CA HIS A 84 44.89 -44.33 -31.10
C HIS A 84 44.52 -44.43 -29.61
N ARG A 85 45.33 -45.02 -28.73
CA ARG A 85 45.07 -45.17 -27.29
C ARG A 85 45.02 -43.80 -26.58
N ARG A 86 46.06 -42.97 -26.90
CA ARG A 86 46.09 -41.59 -26.32
C ARG A 86 44.90 -40.72 -26.79
N ARG A 87 44.51 -40.85 -28.07
CA ARG A 87 43.39 -40.15 -28.66
C ARG A 87 42.06 -40.57 -28.03
N ASN A 88 41.84 -41.87 -27.80
CA ASN A 88 40.59 -42.38 -27.21
C ASN A 88 40.47 -42.04 -25.70
N LEU A 89 41.59 -42.05 -24.97
CA LEU A 89 41.66 -41.56 -23.59
C LEU A 89 41.36 -40.05 -23.49
N ALA A 90 41.93 -39.28 -24.39
CA ALA A 90 41.65 -37.86 -24.46
C ALA A 90 40.16 -37.58 -24.81
N LEU A 91 39.60 -38.34 -25.74
CA LEU A 91 38.18 -38.26 -26.13
C LEU A 91 37.23 -38.60 -24.96
N LEU A 92 37.51 -39.65 -24.19
CA LEU A 92 36.76 -40.00 -22.98
C LEU A 92 36.84 -38.92 -21.91
N GLY A 93 38.04 -38.38 -21.69
CA GLY A 93 38.22 -37.25 -20.77
C GLY A 93 37.41 -36.03 -21.18
N VAL A 94 37.43 -35.65 -22.46
CA VAL A 94 36.68 -34.53 -23.01
C VAL A 94 35.16 -34.77 -22.87
N ILE A 95 34.67 -35.96 -23.21
CA ILE A 95 33.25 -36.33 -23.04
C ILE A 95 32.86 -36.26 -21.57
N GLY A 96 33.67 -36.78 -20.65
CA GLY A 96 33.46 -36.72 -19.23
C GLY A 96 33.36 -35.27 -18.70
N VAL A 97 34.27 -34.40 -19.16
CA VAL A 97 34.26 -32.97 -18.80
C VAL A 97 33.02 -32.27 -19.34
N ILE A 98 32.60 -32.55 -20.58
CA ILE A 98 31.37 -31.97 -21.16
C ILE A 98 30.14 -32.42 -20.37
N ILE A 99 30.05 -33.71 -20.03
CA ILE A 99 28.93 -34.22 -19.22
C ILE A 99 28.94 -33.59 -17.82
N SER A 100 30.11 -33.47 -17.18
CA SER A 100 30.23 -32.82 -15.86
C SER A 100 29.92 -31.34 -15.92
N ALA A 101 30.33 -30.61 -16.95
CA ALA A 101 30.02 -29.22 -17.16
C ALA A 101 28.50 -29.00 -17.39
N ALA A 102 27.87 -29.86 -18.21
CA ALA A 102 26.45 -29.84 -18.44
C ALA A 102 25.66 -30.16 -17.13
N ALA A 103 26.07 -31.20 -16.40
CA ALA A 103 25.48 -31.53 -15.11
C ALA A 103 25.68 -30.41 -14.08
N GLY A 104 26.85 -29.77 -14.05
CA GLY A 104 27.14 -28.61 -13.22
C GLY A 104 26.24 -27.42 -13.55
N PHE A 105 26.00 -27.17 -14.83
CA PHE A 105 25.08 -26.10 -15.25
C PHE A 105 23.63 -26.33 -14.79
N PHE A 106 23.16 -27.58 -14.76
CA PHE A 106 21.82 -27.92 -14.33
C PHE A 106 21.71 -28.15 -12.80
N LEU A 107 22.72 -28.66 -12.15
CA LEU A 107 22.69 -29.02 -10.71
C LEU A 107 23.20 -27.90 -9.79
N LEU A 108 24.07 -27.04 -10.30
CA LEU A 108 24.49 -25.82 -9.57
C LEU A 108 23.64 -24.66 -10.13
N PRO A 109 22.59 -24.23 -9.44
CA PRO A 109 21.90 -23.02 -9.85
C PRO A 109 22.95 -21.91 -9.99
N PRO A 110 22.83 -21.03 -11.02
CA PRO A 110 23.72 -19.90 -11.13
C PRO A 110 23.76 -19.26 -9.75
N ALA A 111 24.95 -18.91 -9.27
CA ALA A 111 25.07 -18.07 -8.10
C ALA A 111 24.26 -16.84 -8.44
N VAL A 112 23.00 -16.80 -7.99
CA VAL A 112 22.26 -15.56 -7.91
C VAL A 112 23.18 -14.74 -7.04
N ALA A 113 23.88 -13.79 -7.63
CA ALA A 113 24.51 -12.74 -6.88
C ALA A 113 23.36 -12.26 -5.97
N HIS A 114 23.42 -12.60 -4.69
CA HIS A 114 22.51 -12.03 -3.73
C HIS A 114 22.73 -10.54 -3.92
N LYS A 115 21.83 -9.92 -4.69
CA LYS A 115 21.72 -8.49 -4.69
C LYS A 115 21.57 -8.19 -3.20
N VAL A 116 22.58 -7.59 -2.60
CA VAL A 116 22.52 -7.22 -1.18
C VAL A 116 21.21 -6.50 -1.05
N ASP A 117 20.27 -7.07 -0.32
CA ASP A 117 18.96 -6.44 -0.16
C ASP A 117 19.22 -5.19 0.67
N LYS A 118 19.27 -4.04 -0.02
CA LYS A 118 19.57 -2.72 0.54
C LYS A 118 18.29 -2.14 1.13
N SER A 119 17.68 -2.88 2.05
CA SER A 119 16.42 -2.50 2.68
C SER A 119 16.62 -2.24 4.17
N ILE A 120 15.99 -1.17 4.67
CA ILE A 120 16.14 -0.71 6.04
C ILE A 120 14.81 -0.28 6.64
N ALA A 121 14.64 -0.56 7.94
CA ALA A 121 13.62 0.03 8.79
C ALA A 121 14.29 0.79 9.94
N VAL A 122 13.91 2.04 10.16
CA VAL A 122 14.36 2.88 11.27
C VAL A 122 13.32 2.80 12.38
N LEU A 123 13.63 2.11 13.47
CA LEU A 123 12.69 1.97 14.59
C LEU A 123 12.52 3.28 15.36
N PRO A 124 11.40 3.46 16.08
CA PRO A 124 11.22 4.60 16.97
C PRO A 124 12.36 4.70 17.99
N PHE A 125 12.97 5.86 18.10
CA PHE A 125 14.08 6.07 19.02
C PHE A 125 13.59 6.23 20.46
N ASP A 126 14.35 5.69 21.41
CA ASP A 126 14.07 5.86 22.83
C ASP A 126 14.42 7.29 23.29
N ASN A 127 13.49 7.94 23.98
CA ASN A 127 13.77 9.21 24.64
C ASN A 127 14.46 8.95 25.98
N LEU A 128 15.74 9.31 26.09
CA LEU A 128 16.54 9.23 27.32
C LEU A 128 16.69 10.58 28.02
N SER A 129 15.90 11.59 27.64
CA SER A 129 15.85 12.88 28.32
C SER A 129 15.03 12.79 29.60
N ASP A 130 15.39 13.59 30.62
CA ASP A 130 14.64 13.64 31.89
C ASP A 130 13.23 14.22 31.70
N ASP A 131 13.04 15.08 30.70
CA ASP A 131 11.78 15.70 30.35
C ASP A 131 11.02 14.83 29.35
N LYS A 132 9.82 14.37 29.75
CA LYS A 132 8.92 13.58 28.89
C LYS A 132 8.40 14.38 27.68
N GLU A 133 8.36 15.72 27.78
CA GLU A 133 7.97 16.58 26.66
C GLU A 133 8.97 16.52 25.50
N ASN A 134 10.19 16.03 25.72
CA ASN A 134 11.16 15.78 24.65
C ASN A 134 10.89 14.49 23.85
N ALA A 135 9.81 13.74 24.11
CA ALA A 135 9.47 12.54 23.34
C ALA A 135 9.23 12.85 21.86
N PHE A 136 8.53 13.98 21.56
CA PHE A 136 8.32 14.42 20.17
C PHE A 136 9.63 14.77 19.46
N PHE A 137 10.65 15.19 20.21
CA PHE A 137 11.95 15.50 19.62
C PHE A 137 12.71 14.23 19.18
N ALA A 138 12.67 13.16 19.99
CA ALA A 138 13.24 11.87 19.61
C ALA A 138 12.54 11.30 18.37
N ASP A 139 11.21 11.44 18.31
CA ASP A 139 10.42 11.06 17.16
C ASP A 139 10.74 11.84 15.91
N GLY A 140 10.92 13.14 16.04
CA GLY A 140 11.30 14.00 14.92
C GLY A 140 12.69 13.68 14.37
N ILE A 141 13.69 13.42 15.24
CA ILE A 141 15.03 13.00 14.79
C ILE A 141 14.95 11.67 14.01
N GLN A 142 14.19 10.69 14.52
CA GLN A 142 13.98 9.42 13.82
C GLN A 142 13.33 9.63 12.44
N ASP A 143 12.33 10.50 12.37
CA ASP A 143 11.58 10.79 11.17
C ASP A 143 12.41 11.56 10.12
N ASP A 144 13.21 12.52 10.54
CA ASP A 144 14.14 13.23 9.66
C ASP A 144 15.22 12.30 9.07
N ILE A 145 15.73 11.34 9.87
CA ILE A 145 16.65 10.31 9.38
C ILE A 145 15.94 9.45 8.33
N LEU A 146 14.71 9.02 8.60
CA LEU A 146 13.90 8.24 7.69
C LEU A 146 13.63 9.02 6.40
N THR A 147 13.26 10.30 6.51
CA THR A 147 13.04 11.20 5.37
C THR A 147 14.31 11.36 4.53
N ASN A 148 15.48 11.51 5.16
CA ASN A 148 16.74 11.60 4.44
C ASN A 148 17.09 10.27 3.73
N LEU A 149 16.92 9.14 4.40
CA LEU A 149 17.12 7.83 3.79
C LEU A 149 16.15 7.58 2.62
N SER A 150 14.90 8.08 2.70
CA SER A 150 13.90 7.91 1.65
C SER A 150 14.26 8.59 0.33
N LYS A 151 15.16 9.59 0.37
CA LYS A 151 15.70 10.28 -0.82
C LYS A 151 16.71 9.43 -1.60
N ILE A 152 17.21 8.32 -1.03
CA ILE A 152 18.24 7.47 -1.63
C ILE A 152 17.58 6.38 -2.46
N GLY A 153 17.66 6.47 -3.78
CA GLY A 153 16.97 5.56 -4.70
C GLY A 153 17.50 4.11 -4.70
N ASP A 154 18.76 3.92 -4.30
CA ASP A 154 19.39 2.58 -4.22
C ASP A 154 19.06 1.83 -2.91
N LEU A 155 18.28 2.47 -2.00
CA LEU A 155 17.73 1.86 -0.78
C LEU A 155 16.24 1.55 -0.95
N LYS A 156 15.75 0.59 -0.18
CA LYS A 156 14.33 0.42 0.14
C LYS A 156 14.15 0.82 1.61
N VAL A 157 13.40 1.87 1.86
CA VAL A 157 13.19 2.42 3.20
C VAL A 157 11.74 2.20 3.61
N ILE A 158 11.52 1.62 4.79
CA ILE A 158 10.17 1.41 5.32
C ILE A 158 9.67 2.69 5.97
N SER A 159 8.46 3.08 5.64
CA SER A 159 7.80 4.29 6.17
C SER A 159 7.61 4.24 7.68
N ARG A 160 7.55 5.45 8.28
CA ARG A 160 7.34 5.68 9.70
C ARG A 160 6.12 4.95 10.26
N THR A 161 4.98 4.98 9.57
CA THR A 161 3.72 4.37 10.00
C THR A 161 3.88 2.89 10.34
N SER A 162 4.61 2.14 9.51
CA SER A 162 4.82 0.71 9.71
C SER A 162 5.74 0.39 10.90
N VAL A 163 6.72 1.26 11.22
CA VAL A 163 7.67 1.01 12.31
C VAL A 163 7.15 1.47 13.66
N MET A 164 6.22 2.43 13.73
CA MET A 164 5.67 2.97 14.98
C MET A 164 4.98 1.93 15.85
N SER A 165 4.45 0.85 15.27
CA SER A 165 3.84 -0.26 15.99
C SER A 165 4.83 -1.04 16.88
N TYR A 166 6.12 -0.82 16.74
CA TYR A 166 7.18 -1.47 17.53
C TYR A 166 7.69 -0.61 18.69
N ARG A 167 7.16 0.59 18.88
CA ARG A 167 7.54 1.47 19.99
C ARG A 167 7.36 0.77 21.36
N GLY A 168 8.44 0.75 22.15
CA GLY A 168 8.42 0.20 23.52
C GLY A 168 8.17 -1.31 23.61
N ARG A 169 8.15 -2.01 22.49
CA ARG A 169 8.08 -3.47 22.44
C ARG A 169 9.50 -4.00 22.31
N GLY A 170 9.99 -4.74 23.30
CA GLY A 170 11.23 -5.51 23.19
C GLY A 170 11.08 -6.65 22.17
N ALA A 171 10.71 -6.31 20.94
CA ALA A 171 10.49 -7.29 19.90
C ALA A 171 11.84 -7.71 19.30
N ASN A 172 11.93 -8.98 18.91
CA ASN A 172 13.13 -9.55 18.30
C ASN A 172 13.38 -8.92 16.93
N VAL A 173 14.58 -8.40 16.68
CA VAL A 173 15.01 -7.78 15.42
C VAL A 173 14.73 -8.68 14.20
N ARG A 174 14.92 -9.99 14.32
CA ARG A 174 14.61 -10.94 13.22
C ARG A 174 13.13 -11.00 12.88
N GLU A 175 12.27 -10.95 13.89
CA GLU A 175 10.81 -10.95 13.68
C GLU A 175 10.36 -9.66 13.02
N ILE A 176 10.90 -8.50 13.47
CA ILE A 176 10.64 -7.20 12.87
C ILE A 176 11.10 -7.20 11.41
N GLY A 177 12.34 -7.61 11.15
CA GLY A 177 12.90 -7.65 9.79
C GLY A 177 12.07 -8.52 8.84
N LYS A 178 11.62 -9.69 9.31
CA LYS A 178 10.73 -10.57 8.55
C LYS A 178 9.35 -9.94 8.31
N ALA A 179 8.77 -9.30 9.32
CA ALA A 179 7.45 -8.69 9.22
C ALA A 179 7.42 -7.46 8.30
N LEU A 180 8.51 -6.68 8.27
CA LEU A 180 8.66 -5.49 7.42
C LEU A 180 9.32 -5.81 6.06
N GLY A 181 9.90 -7.00 5.90
CA GLY A 181 10.60 -7.40 4.67
C GLY A 181 11.85 -6.57 4.43
N VAL A 182 12.70 -6.41 5.47
CA VAL A 182 13.96 -5.66 5.40
C VAL A 182 15.16 -6.49 5.85
N SER A 183 16.34 -6.14 5.31
CA SER A 183 17.62 -6.78 5.62
C SER A 183 18.36 -6.12 6.76
N ALA A 184 18.06 -4.85 7.06
CA ALA A 184 18.70 -4.07 8.12
C ALA A 184 17.68 -3.32 8.97
N ILE A 185 18.00 -3.15 10.24
CA ILE A 185 17.20 -2.37 11.21
C ILE A 185 18.13 -1.37 11.88
N LEU A 186 17.70 -0.10 11.92
CA LEU A 186 18.34 0.95 12.71
C LEU A 186 17.57 1.13 14.02
N GLU A 187 18.26 0.98 15.12
CA GLU A 187 17.78 1.30 16.46
C GLU A 187 18.56 2.50 16.99
N GLY A 188 17.94 3.28 17.87
CA GLY A 188 18.60 4.41 18.45
C GLY A 188 17.93 4.99 19.70
N SER A 189 18.64 5.92 20.32
CA SER A 189 18.15 6.70 21.44
C SER A 189 18.59 8.16 21.33
N VAL A 190 17.76 9.05 21.82
CA VAL A 190 18.01 10.50 21.83
C VAL A 190 17.96 11.02 23.25
N ARG A 191 18.95 11.82 23.64
CA ARG A 191 18.95 12.59 24.87
C ARG A 191 19.15 14.06 24.54
N ARG A 192 18.24 14.91 25.02
CA ARG A 192 18.34 16.35 24.92
C ARG A 192 18.51 16.96 26.31
N GLU A 193 19.53 17.79 26.48
CA GLU A 193 19.78 18.55 27.69
C GLU A 193 19.97 20.03 27.30
N GLY A 194 18.92 20.82 27.44
CA GLY A 194 18.93 22.23 27.00
C GLY A 194 19.17 22.34 25.48
N ASN A 195 20.35 22.90 25.11
CA ASN A 195 20.76 23.07 23.71
C ASN A 195 21.66 21.94 23.19
N ARG A 196 21.97 20.92 24.00
CA ARG A 196 22.81 19.77 23.59
C ARG A 196 21.92 18.57 23.25
N VAL A 197 22.25 17.92 22.15
CA VAL A 197 21.58 16.72 21.67
C VAL A 197 22.62 15.62 21.52
N ARG A 198 22.34 14.45 22.10
CA ARG A 198 23.10 13.22 21.90
C ARG A 198 22.20 12.19 21.24
N VAL A 199 22.67 11.61 20.14
CA VAL A 199 22.00 10.55 19.39
C VAL A 199 22.92 9.34 19.35
N ASN A 200 22.48 8.21 19.91
CA ASN A 200 23.15 6.93 19.78
C ASN A 200 22.36 6.06 18.79
N VAL A 201 23.06 5.42 17.88
CA VAL A 201 22.43 4.60 16.84
C VAL A 201 23.23 3.33 16.60
N GLN A 202 22.53 2.28 16.21
CA GLN A 202 23.12 1.01 15.80
C GLN A 202 22.36 0.42 14.63
N LEU A 203 23.09 -0.01 13.60
CA LEU A 203 22.56 -0.71 12.43
C LEU A 203 22.80 -2.20 12.61
N ILE A 204 21.73 -2.99 12.54
CA ILE A 204 21.71 -4.41 12.85
C ILE A 204 21.25 -5.18 11.63
N ASN A 205 21.92 -6.29 11.33
CA ASN A 205 21.48 -7.23 10.30
C ASN A 205 20.25 -8.00 10.80
N ALA A 206 19.13 -7.86 10.10
CA ALA A 206 17.84 -8.45 10.51
C ALA A 206 17.80 -9.98 10.46
N ALA A 207 18.73 -10.64 9.73
CA ALA A 207 18.73 -12.09 9.60
C ALA A 207 19.44 -12.80 10.76
N ASN A 208 20.47 -12.17 11.36
CA ASN A 208 21.35 -12.83 12.32
C ASN A 208 21.64 -12.03 13.60
N ASP A 209 21.01 -10.86 13.80
CA ASP A 209 21.20 -9.92 14.92
C ASP A 209 22.64 -9.38 15.04
N ALA A 210 23.45 -9.49 13.99
CA ALA A 210 24.81 -8.97 14.02
C ALA A 210 24.82 -7.45 13.84
N HIS A 211 25.58 -6.76 14.68
CA HIS A 211 25.81 -5.34 14.50
C HIS A 211 26.66 -5.11 13.24
N ILE A 212 26.11 -4.37 12.29
CA ILE A 212 26.82 -3.94 11.07
C ILE A 212 27.68 -2.72 11.41
N TRP A 213 27.10 -1.78 12.19
CA TRP A 213 27.70 -0.51 12.51
C TRP A 213 27.01 0.10 13.73
N ALA A 214 27.74 0.90 14.51
CA ALA A 214 27.19 1.68 15.62
C ALA A 214 27.99 2.98 15.78
N ASN A 215 27.31 4.07 16.06
CA ASN A 215 27.93 5.37 16.30
C ASN A 215 27.15 6.21 17.32
N ASN A 216 27.82 7.27 17.80
CA ASN A 216 27.21 8.21 18.71
C ASN A 216 27.58 9.65 18.29
N TYR A 217 26.58 10.53 18.25
CA TYR A 217 26.71 11.92 17.84
C TYR A 217 26.36 12.83 19.00
N GLU A 218 27.18 13.87 19.20
CA GLU A 218 26.89 14.93 20.17
C GLU A 218 27.09 16.28 19.50
N ARG A 219 26.02 17.07 19.41
CA ARG A 219 25.98 18.37 18.74
C ARG A 219 25.09 19.35 19.50
N ASN A 220 25.14 20.62 19.13
CA ASN A 220 24.15 21.61 19.54
C ASN A 220 22.86 21.43 18.71
N LEU A 221 21.73 21.87 19.25
CA LEU A 221 20.42 21.81 18.58
C LEU A 221 20.42 22.52 17.20
N THR A 222 21.20 23.59 17.06
CA THR A 222 21.41 24.31 15.79
C THR A 222 22.08 23.45 14.70
N ASP A 223 22.83 22.42 15.11
CA ASP A 223 23.62 21.57 14.22
C ASP A 223 22.99 20.18 14.07
N VAL A 224 21.74 20.01 14.51
CA VAL A 224 21.04 18.71 14.47
C VAL A 224 20.89 18.16 13.05
N PHE A 225 20.71 19.04 12.07
CA PHE A 225 20.63 18.67 10.64
C PHE A 225 21.92 18.02 10.12
N ALA A 226 23.08 18.42 10.65
CA ALA A 226 24.34 17.78 10.30
C ALA A 226 24.38 16.31 10.78
N ILE A 227 23.83 16.02 11.98
CA ILE A 227 23.70 14.64 12.47
C ILE A 227 22.86 13.80 11.49
N GLN A 228 21.74 14.32 11.06
CA GLN A 228 20.80 13.60 10.18
C GLN A 228 21.42 13.31 8.80
N SER A 229 22.14 14.29 8.24
CA SER A 229 22.85 14.14 6.97
C SER A 229 24.02 13.16 7.07
N ASP A 230 24.88 13.32 8.09
CA ASP A 230 26.03 12.44 8.34
C ASP A 230 25.55 10.99 8.52
N LEU A 231 24.50 10.81 9.32
CA LEU A 231 23.92 9.49 9.61
C LEU A 231 23.34 8.82 8.37
N ALA A 232 22.58 9.55 7.56
CA ALA A 232 22.01 9.01 6.32
C ALA A 232 23.11 8.56 5.35
N GLN A 233 24.21 9.32 5.27
CA GLN A 233 25.35 8.98 4.42
C GLN A 233 26.11 7.76 4.96
N GLU A 234 26.39 7.69 6.27
CA GLU A 234 27.07 6.54 6.88
C GLU A 234 26.25 5.25 6.78
N ILE A 235 24.93 5.34 6.91
CA ILE A 235 24.02 4.19 6.69
C ILE A 235 24.06 3.74 5.23
N ALA A 236 24.01 4.67 4.28
CA ALA A 236 24.10 4.37 2.86
C ALA A 236 25.41 3.63 2.54
N ASP A 237 26.53 4.11 3.08
CA ASP A 237 27.86 3.49 2.93
C ASP A 237 27.89 2.08 3.55
N ALA A 238 27.37 1.91 4.77
CA ALA A 238 27.31 0.63 5.48
C ALA A 238 26.45 -0.42 4.72
N LEU A 239 25.38 0.02 4.06
CA LEU A 239 24.52 -0.81 3.21
C LEU A 239 25.01 -0.88 1.75
N GLN A 240 26.17 -0.28 1.44
CA GLN A 240 26.75 -0.22 0.09
C GLN A 240 25.78 0.41 -0.94
N ALA A 241 24.93 1.34 -0.51
CA ALA A 241 24.06 2.08 -1.39
C ALA A 241 24.85 3.15 -2.17
N LYS A 242 24.47 3.33 -3.43
CA LYS A 242 25.10 4.35 -4.28
C LYS A 242 24.32 5.65 -4.15
N LEU A 243 25.02 6.72 -3.78
CA LEU A 243 24.50 8.07 -3.76
C LEU A 243 24.87 8.79 -5.05
N SER A 244 23.90 9.35 -5.74
CA SER A 244 24.10 10.27 -6.83
C SER A 244 24.54 11.65 -6.29
N PRO A 245 25.21 12.50 -7.11
CA PRO A 245 25.56 13.87 -6.69
C PRO A 245 24.33 14.70 -6.29
N THR A 246 23.18 14.48 -6.92
CA THR A 246 21.92 15.18 -6.60
C THR A 246 21.39 14.75 -5.24
N GLU A 247 21.34 13.45 -4.95
CA GLU A 247 20.91 12.93 -3.65
C GLU A 247 21.82 13.45 -2.53
N LYS A 248 23.14 13.46 -2.75
CA LYS A 248 24.08 14.01 -1.77
C LYS A 248 23.82 15.48 -1.49
N ALA A 249 23.61 16.31 -2.52
CA ALA A 249 23.28 17.72 -2.35
C ALA A 249 21.93 17.94 -1.63
N GLN A 250 20.96 17.06 -1.85
CA GLN A 250 19.68 17.11 -1.14
C GLN A 250 19.82 16.74 0.34
N LEU A 251 20.67 15.76 0.69
CA LEU A 251 20.94 15.37 2.07
C LEU A 251 21.66 16.47 2.86
N GLU A 252 22.56 17.23 2.23
CA GLU A 252 23.34 18.31 2.87
C GLU A 252 22.53 19.61 3.06
N ARG A 253 21.32 19.70 2.48
CA ARG A 253 20.51 20.92 2.53
C ARG A 253 19.82 21.09 3.90
N LYS A 254 20.10 22.19 4.58
CA LYS A 254 19.40 22.57 5.81
C LYS A 254 18.02 23.14 5.47
N PRO A 255 16.94 22.66 6.10
CA PRO A 255 15.59 23.17 5.83
C PRO A 255 15.33 24.56 6.44
N THR A 256 15.93 24.90 7.59
CA THR A 256 15.84 26.20 8.28
C THR A 256 17.04 26.42 9.22
N GLU A 257 17.38 27.68 9.48
CA GLU A 257 18.33 28.06 10.53
C GLU A 257 17.62 28.42 11.86
N ASN A 258 16.30 28.50 11.88
CA ASN A 258 15.50 28.85 13.04
C ASN A 258 15.05 27.62 13.80
N SER A 259 15.65 27.35 14.95
CA SER A 259 15.35 26.18 15.78
C SER A 259 13.91 26.17 16.34
N GLU A 260 13.31 27.34 16.61
CA GLU A 260 11.92 27.39 17.08
C GLU A 260 10.94 27.08 15.95
N ALA A 261 11.21 27.58 14.73
CA ALA A 261 10.45 27.23 13.55
C ALA A 261 10.51 25.71 13.28
N TYR A 262 11.69 25.14 13.40
CA TYR A 262 11.90 23.70 13.24
C TYR A 262 11.14 22.88 14.28
N LEU A 263 11.16 23.26 15.56
CA LEU A 263 10.40 22.55 16.61
C LEU A 263 8.89 22.61 16.36
N ALA A 264 8.35 23.76 15.93
CA ALA A 264 6.95 23.87 15.57
C ALA A 264 6.58 22.99 14.36
N PHE A 265 7.46 22.95 13.35
CA PHE A 265 7.33 22.07 12.19
C PHE A 265 7.32 20.58 12.59
N MET A 266 8.26 20.13 13.44
CA MET A 266 8.30 18.75 13.93
C MET A 266 7.02 18.35 14.68
N GLN A 267 6.49 19.26 15.53
CA GLN A 267 5.23 19.00 16.24
C GLN A 267 4.04 18.86 15.28
N ALA A 268 3.98 19.70 14.25
CA ALA A 268 2.97 19.60 13.22
C ALA A 268 3.09 18.29 12.43
N HIS A 269 4.30 17.94 12.03
CA HIS A 269 4.59 16.73 11.27
C HIS A 269 4.20 15.46 12.05
N GLU A 270 4.43 15.42 13.36
CA GLU A 270 3.98 14.33 14.22
C GLU A 270 2.45 14.16 14.17
N LEU A 271 1.70 15.27 14.19
CA LEU A 271 0.22 15.23 14.11
C LEU A 271 -0.26 14.76 12.73
N ILE A 272 0.40 15.18 11.65
CA ILE A 272 0.06 14.82 10.26
C ILE A 272 0.30 13.34 9.99
N THR A 273 1.38 12.79 10.55
CA THR A 273 1.80 11.39 10.31
C THR A 273 1.14 10.37 11.24
N ARG A 274 0.26 10.79 12.15
CA ARG A 274 -0.54 9.87 12.96
C ARG A 274 -1.46 9.01 12.08
N ALA A 275 -1.66 7.78 12.51
CA ALA A 275 -2.54 6.84 11.78
C ALA A 275 -4.00 7.29 11.75
N ASP A 276 -4.45 8.00 12.80
CA ASP A 276 -5.78 8.56 12.95
C ASP A 276 -5.77 10.03 12.47
N LYS A 277 -6.31 10.24 11.28
CA LYS A 277 -6.40 11.57 10.66
C LYS A 277 -7.65 12.35 11.15
N PHE A 278 -7.77 12.55 12.46
CA PHE A 278 -8.89 13.31 13.02
C PHE A 278 -8.81 14.80 12.64
N ARG A 279 -9.96 15.41 12.45
CA ARG A 279 -10.10 16.85 12.16
C ARG A 279 -9.32 17.72 13.14
N SER A 280 -9.37 17.39 14.44
CA SER A 280 -8.65 18.12 15.49
C SER A 280 -7.12 18.10 15.29
N ASN A 281 -6.54 16.97 14.87
CA ASN A 281 -5.11 16.87 14.58
C ASN A 281 -4.74 17.74 13.37
N SER A 282 -5.56 17.75 12.33
CA SER A 282 -5.35 18.58 11.14
C SER A 282 -5.37 20.08 11.46
N MET A 283 -6.34 20.53 12.26
CA MET A 283 -6.44 21.93 12.69
C MET A 283 -5.26 22.35 13.58
N GLN A 284 -4.82 21.49 14.49
CA GLN A 284 -3.67 21.76 15.34
C GLN A 284 -2.35 21.79 14.54
N ALA A 285 -2.21 20.91 13.56
CA ALA A 285 -1.06 20.91 12.66
C ALA A 285 -1.01 22.19 11.81
N GLU A 286 -2.16 22.67 11.31
CA GLU A 286 -2.29 23.96 10.63
C GLU A 286 -1.74 25.12 11.49
N GLU A 287 -2.17 25.23 12.75
CA GLU A 287 -1.72 26.29 13.68
C GLU A 287 -0.20 26.25 13.91
N LEU A 288 0.38 25.06 14.06
CA LEU A 288 1.81 24.86 14.25
C LEU A 288 2.61 25.22 13.01
N LEU A 289 2.12 24.87 11.81
CA LEU A 289 2.76 25.24 10.54
C LEU A 289 2.64 26.73 10.24
N ASP A 290 1.52 27.35 10.55
CA ASP A 290 1.36 28.80 10.52
C ASP A 290 2.36 29.50 11.46
N ARG A 291 2.64 28.92 12.63
CA ARG A 291 3.67 29.41 13.54
C ARG A 291 5.06 29.23 12.95
N ALA A 292 5.39 28.06 12.42
CA ALA A 292 6.69 27.77 11.83
C ALA A 292 7.02 28.74 10.68
N THR A 293 6.05 28.97 9.77
CA THR A 293 6.22 29.89 8.62
C THR A 293 6.30 31.36 9.00
N ARG A 294 5.69 31.77 10.14
CA ARG A 294 5.86 33.12 10.68
C ARG A 294 7.23 33.30 11.34
N LEU A 295 7.76 32.28 12.03
CA LEU A 295 9.07 32.29 12.67
C LEU A 295 10.22 32.29 11.64
N ASP A 296 10.03 31.56 10.53
CA ASP A 296 10.97 31.58 9.39
C ASP A 296 10.22 31.68 8.06
N PRO A 297 10.10 32.90 7.50
CA PRO A 297 9.46 33.13 6.20
C PRO A 297 10.18 32.52 4.99
N ASN A 298 11.36 31.91 5.18
CA ASN A 298 12.13 31.23 4.15
C ASN A 298 12.10 29.69 4.29
N PHE A 299 11.34 29.15 5.24
CA PHE A 299 11.22 27.72 5.48
C PHE A 299 10.29 27.06 4.44
N ALA A 300 10.84 26.76 3.27
CA ALA A 300 10.07 26.25 2.11
C ALA A 300 9.29 24.97 2.43
N VAL A 301 9.90 24.00 3.12
CA VAL A 301 9.24 22.71 3.46
C VAL A 301 8.07 22.94 4.43
N ALA A 302 8.17 23.90 5.38
CA ALA A 302 7.05 24.23 6.25
C ALA A 302 5.87 24.84 5.46
N PHE A 303 6.15 25.69 4.48
CA PHE A 303 5.10 26.19 3.57
C PHE A 303 4.50 25.08 2.70
N ALA A 304 5.31 24.13 2.22
CA ALA A 304 4.82 22.98 1.49
C ALA A 304 3.89 22.10 2.34
N GLN A 305 4.28 21.79 3.58
CA GLN A 305 3.42 21.06 4.51
C GLN A 305 2.16 21.83 4.91
N LEU A 306 2.25 23.17 5.09
CA LEU A 306 1.08 24.01 5.30
C LEU A 306 0.10 23.90 4.13
N GLY A 307 0.60 24.00 2.90
CA GLY A 307 -0.21 23.79 1.70
C GLY A 307 -0.81 22.39 1.63
N GLY A 308 -0.05 21.37 2.01
CA GLY A 308 -0.51 19.98 2.05
C GLY A 308 -1.65 19.75 3.05
N ILE A 309 -1.52 20.27 4.29
CA ILE A 309 -2.60 20.14 5.28
C ILE A 309 -3.84 20.95 4.91
N GLU A 310 -3.68 22.11 4.27
CA GLU A 310 -4.78 22.90 3.74
C GLU A 310 -5.52 22.19 2.60
N ASN A 311 -4.79 21.50 1.71
CA ASN A 311 -5.39 20.63 0.68
C ASN A 311 -6.24 19.52 1.31
N TRP A 312 -5.72 18.88 2.37
CA TRP A 312 -6.43 17.82 3.09
C TRP A 312 -7.67 18.35 3.81
N ILE A 313 -7.58 19.51 4.50
CA ILE A 313 -8.71 20.14 5.15
C ILE A 313 -9.78 20.54 4.13
N PHE A 314 -9.37 21.09 2.97
CA PHE A 314 -10.30 21.40 1.87
C PHE A 314 -11.02 20.15 1.40
N HIS A 315 -10.29 19.08 1.13
CA HIS A 315 -10.86 17.84 0.62
C HIS A 315 -11.81 17.15 1.62
N SER A 316 -11.46 17.15 2.91
CA SER A 316 -12.14 16.31 3.89
C SER A 316 -13.17 17.05 4.75
N TYR A 317 -12.96 18.36 5.00
CA TYR A 317 -13.71 19.05 6.05
C TYR A 317 -14.30 20.42 5.67
N ASP A 318 -13.62 21.18 4.80
CA ASP A 318 -13.94 22.58 4.52
C ASP A 318 -13.70 22.95 3.05
N PRO A 319 -14.57 22.51 2.12
CA PRO A 319 -14.40 22.74 0.68
C PRO A 319 -14.78 24.18 0.28
N THR A 320 -14.27 25.19 1.01
CA THR A 320 -14.56 26.60 0.75
C THR A 320 -13.52 27.26 -0.18
N PRO A 321 -13.91 28.29 -0.97
CA PRO A 321 -12.97 29.07 -1.76
C PRO A 321 -11.85 29.72 -0.94
N ALA A 322 -12.14 30.12 0.33
CA ALA A 322 -11.16 30.69 1.23
C ALA A 322 -10.07 29.66 1.60
N ARG A 323 -10.47 28.42 1.91
CA ARG A 323 -9.55 27.33 2.22
C ARG A 323 -8.66 27.01 1.03
N ARG A 324 -9.25 26.87 -0.16
CA ARG A 324 -8.50 26.65 -1.41
C ARG A 324 -7.49 27.76 -1.70
N ALA A 325 -7.85 29.04 -1.46
CA ALA A 325 -6.95 30.16 -1.63
C ALA A 325 -5.77 30.12 -0.63
N LYS A 326 -6.00 29.70 0.61
CA LYS A 326 -4.96 29.54 1.63
C LYS A 326 -3.97 28.44 1.24
N ALA A 327 -4.47 27.29 0.80
CA ALA A 327 -3.65 26.20 0.26
C ALA A 327 -2.75 26.70 -0.88
N ARG A 328 -3.35 27.38 -1.87
CA ARG A 328 -2.63 27.93 -3.01
C ARG A 328 -1.51 28.89 -2.59
N ALA A 329 -1.82 29.84 -1.70
CA ALA A 329 -0.85 30.83 -1.27
C ALA A 329 0.38 30.21 -0.56
N ALA A 330 0.17 29.20 0.30
CA ALA A 330 1.25 28.49 0.96
C ALA A 330 2.13 27.73 -0.05
N ILE A 331 1.51 27.02 -1.00
CA ILE A 331 2.20 26.25 -2.03
C ILE A 331 2.99 27.16 -2.97
N ASP A 332 2.41 28.28 -3.45
CA ASP A 332 3.07 29.23 -4.32
C ASP A 332 4.27 29.86 -3.60
N ARG A 333 4.17 30.12 -2.28
CA ARG A 333 5.30 30.60 -1.48
C ARG A 333 6.41 29.55 -1.37
N ALA A 334 6.06 28.29 -1.11
CA ALA A 334 7.03 27.18 -1.07
C ALA A 334 7.78 27.04 -2.40
N PHE A 335 7.04 27.06 -3.51
CA PHE A 335 7.61 26.96 -4.85
C PHE A 335 8.53 28.14 -5.20
N LEU A 336 8.16 29.37 -4.81
CA LEU A 336 9.02 30.53 -5.00
C LEU A 336 10.34 30.41 -4.24
N LEU A 337 10.32 29.82 -3.03
CA LEU A 337 11.50 29.64 -2.21
C LEU A 337 12.41 28.50 -2.70
N GLN A 338 11.82 27.37 -3.10
CA GLN A 338 12.54 26.17 -3.54
C GLN A 338 11.78 25.41 -4.62
N PRO A 339 11.89 25.83 -5.90
CA PRO A 339 11.15 25.21 -7.00
C PRO A 339 11.58 23.78 -7.33
N ASP A 340 12.75 23.35 -6.87
CA ASP A 340 13.32 22.00 -7.06
C ASP A 340 13.10 21.08 -5.84
N CYS A 341 12.37 21.52 -4.82
CA CYS A 341 12.10 20.73 -3.62
C CYS A 341 11.00 19.69 -3.88
N PRO A 342 11.28 18.39 -3.68
CA PRO A 342 10.28 17.34 -3.94
C PRO A 342 9.00 17.49 -3.10
N ASP A 343 9.10 17.92 -1.84
CA ASP A 343 7.95 18.14 -0.96
C ASP A 343 7.00 19.22 -1.49
N VAL A 344 7.54 20.22 -2.16
CA VAL A 344 6.75 21.28 -2.82
C VAL A 344 5.95 20.69 -3.99
N HIS A 345 6.57 19.78 -4.77
CA HIS A 345 5.89 19.09 -5.85
C HIS A 345 4.82 18.12 -5.34
N VAL A 346 5.04 17.46 -4.19
CA VAL A 346 3.99 16.68 -3.51
C VAL A 346 2.78 17.57 -3.18
N ALA A 347 3.01 18.70 -2.52
CA ALA A 347 1.93 19.63 -2.14
C ALA A 347 1.18 20.19 -3.35
N ARG A 348 1.89 20.52 -4.45
CA ARG A 348 1.29 20.96 -5.73
C ARG A 348 0.49 19.85 -6.40
N GLY A 349 1.01 18.63 -6.40
CA GLY A 349 0.31 17.45 -6.91
C GLY A 349 -1.02 17.24 -6.19
N PHE A 350 -1.03 17.29 -4.88
CA PHE A 350 -2.27 17.20 -4.09
C PHE A 350 -3.20 18.40 -4.27
N TYR A 351 -2.68 19.62 -4.50
CA TYR A 351 -3.51 20.78 -4.82
C TYR A 351 -4.27 20.57 -6.13
N HIS A 352 -3.58 20.16 -7.19
CA HIS A 352 -4.22 19.84 -8.46
C HIS A 352 -5.22 18.69 -8.30
N TYR A 353 -4.92 17.69 -7.48
CA TYR A 353 -5.78 16.53 -7.25
C TYR A 353 -7.05 16.84 -6.46
N TYR A 354 -6.96 17.63 -5.38
CA TYR A 354 -8.07 17.88 -4.45
C TYR A 354 -8.81 19.19 -4.69
N CYS A 355 -8.11 20.23 -5.17
CA CYS A 355 -8.63 21.59 -5.20
C CYS A 355 -9.05 22.08 -6.59
N GLU A 356 -8.70 21.36 -7.64
CA GLU A 356 -9.08 21.68 -9.03
C GLU A 356 -10.03 20.62 -9.59
N THR A 357 -10.85 21.01 -10.58
CA THR A 357 -11.92 20.15 -11.12
C THR A 357 -12.01 20.16 -12.64
N ASP A 358 -11.11 20.91 -13.33
CA ASP A 358 -11.09 20.91 -14.79
C ASP A 358 -10.52 19.60 -15.38
N ASP A 359 -10.75 19.34 -16.65
CA ASP A 359 -10.42 18.08 -17.33
C ASP A 359 -8.93 17.69 -17.30
N GLN A 360 -8.03 18.62 -16.97
CA GLN A 360 -6.58 18.39 -16.95
C GLN A 360 -5.98 18.32 -15.55
N HIS A 361 -6.79 18.46 -14.50
CA HIS A 361 -6.28 18.52 -13.13
C HIS A 361 -5.53 17.23 -12.71
N TYR A 362 -5.98 16.05 -13.14
CA TYR A 362 -5.28 14.78 -12.89
C TYR A 362 -3.92 14.71 -13.59
N ASP A 363 -3.83 15.19 -14.82
CA ASP A 363 -2.56 15.17 -15.56
C ASP A 363 -1.55 16.14 -14.93
N ARG A 364 -2.01 17.33 -14.51
CA ARG A 364 -1.15 18.28 -13.77
C ARG A 364 -0.68 17.67 -12.45
N ALA A 365 -1.56 17.03 -11.71
CA ALA A 365 -1.21 16.34 -10.46
C ALA A 365 -0.15 15.26 -10.69
N LEU A 366 -0.33 14.41 -11.70
CA LEU A 366 0.64 13.36 -12.05
C LEU A 366 1.99 13.92 -12.49
N ASN A 367 2.01 15.03 -13.23
CA ASN A 367 3.26 15.68 -13.62
C ASN A 367 4.06 16.18 -12.41
N GLU A 368 3.40 16.83 -11.45
CA GLU A 368 4.05 17.25 -10.20
C GLU A 368 4.54 16.05 -9.36
N LEU A 369 3.71 15.03 -9.23
CA LEU A 369 4.07 13.82 -8.47
C LEU A 369 5.19 13.02 -9.15
N ALA A 370 5.31 13.06 -10.47
CA ALA A 370 6.44 12.44 -11.19
C ALA A 370 7.77 13.15 -10.88
N VAL A 371 7.76 14.47 -10.71
CA VAL A 371 8.94 15.21 -10.24
C VAL A 371 9.24 14.86 -8.78
N ALA A 372 8.23 14.82 -7.92
CA ALA A 372 8.37 14.43 -6.52
C ALA A 372 8.97 13.02 -6.37
N GLN A 373 8.50 12.06 -7.18
CA GLN A 373 8.95 10.66 -7.17
C GLN A 373 10.47 10.52 -7.46
N GLN A 374 11.02 11.39 -8.32
CA GLN A 374 12.47 11.38 -8.59
C GLN A 374 13.30 11.77 -7.37
N GLY A 375 12.80 12.71 -6.56
CA GLY A 375 13.49 13.18 -5.35
C GLY A 375 13.11 12.41 -4.08
N LEU A 376 11.99 11.67 -4.08
CA LEU A 376 11.45 10.89 -2.97
C LEU A 376 11.12 9.45 -3.44
N PRO A 377 12.08 8.67 -3.92
CA PRO A 377 11.84 7.35 -4.53
C PRO A 377 11.34 6.29 -3.53
N ASN A 378 11.42 6.56 -2.23
CA ASN A 378 10.94 5.66 -1.17
C ASN A 378 9.77 6.24 -0.36
N ASP A 379 9.13 7.29 -0.85
CA ASP A 379 7.96 7.85 -0.19
C ASP A 379 6.69 7.09 -0.63
N SER A 380 6.08 6.38 0.31
CA SER A 380 4.84 5.61 0.05
C SER A 380 3.65 6.49 -0.32
N GLU A 381 3.59 7.74 0.19
CA GLU A 381 2.49 8.67 -0.07
C GLU A 381 2.50 9.15 -1.53
N VAL A 382 3.68 9.34 -2.12
CA VAL A 382 3.82 9.70 -3.54
C VAL A 382 3.25 8.59 -4.43
N TYR A 383 3.61 7.34 -4.18
CA TYR A 383 3.08 6.20 -4.94
C TYR A 383 1.58 5.99 -4.71
N LEU A 384 1.13 6.17 -3.47
CA LEU A 384 -0.30 6.13 -3.13
C LEU A 384 -1.09 7.18 -3.92
N ALA A 385 -0.61 8.43 -3.98
CA ALA A 385 -1.25 9.52 -4.69
C ALA A 385 -1.30 9.25 -6.21
N ILE A 386 -0.18 8.82 -6.80
CA ILE A 386 -0.12 8.44 -8.22
C ILE A 386 -1.14 7.34 -8.51
N GLY A 387 -1.15 6.27 -7.71
CA GLY A 387 -2.09 5.16 -7.88
C GLY A 387 -3.55 5.58 -7.74
N ALA A 388 -3.87 6.43 -6.75
CA ALA A 388 -5.22 6.95 -6.55
C ALA A 388 -5.71 7.80 -7.73
N ILE A 389 -4.83 8.63 -8.33
CA ILE A 389 -5.17 9.44 -9.50
C ILE A 389 -5.34 8.56 -10.75
N GLN A 390 -4.41 7.62 -10.99
CA GLN A 390 -4.49 6.69 -12.12
C GLN A 390 -5.78 5.86 -12.10
N ARG A 391 -6.23 5.44 -10.91
CA ARG A 391 -7.52 4.77 -10.72
C ARG A 391 -8.68 5.63 -11.21
N ARG A 392 -8.67 6.94 -10.90
CA ARG A 392 -9.70 7.88 -11.37
C ARG A 392 -9.67 8.06 -12.87
N GLN A 393 -8.49 8.00 -13.48
CA GLN A 393 -8.34 7.98 -14.94
C GLN A 393 -8.71 6.63 -15.59
N GLY A 394 -9.15 5.62 -14.82
CA GLY A 394 -9.47 4.29 -15.33
C GLY A 394 -8.24 3.42 -15.67
N LYS A 395 -7.03 3.87 -15.32
CA LYS A 395 -5.77 3.15 -15.53
C LYS A 395 -5.53 2.14 -14.39
N TRP A 396 -6.40 1.14 -14.28
CA TRP A 396 -6.46 0.22 -13.15
C TRP A 396 -5.17 -0.58 -12.92
N ALA A 397 -4.50 -1.02 -14.00
CA ALA A 397 -3.26 -1.78 -13.89
C ALA A 397 -2.12 -0.93 -13.33
N ASP A 398 -1.89 0.26 -13.89
CA ASP A 398 -0.87 1.20 -13.46
C ASP A 398 -1.12 1.65 -12.00
N SER A 399 -2.40 1.90 -11.67
CA SER A 399 -2.83 2.22 -10.31
C SER A 399 -2.47 1.10 -9.33
N THR A 400 -2.76 -0.15 -9.68
CA THR A 400 -2.46 -1.30 -8.82
C THR A 400 -0.96 -1.44 -8.60
N GLU A 401 -0.14 -1.30 -9.65
CA GLU A 401 1.33 -1.36 -9.55
C GLU A 401 1.88 -0.30 -8.57
N ASN A 402 1.42 0.95 -8.68
CA ASN A 402 1.85 2.02 -7.78
C ASN A 402 1.35 1.79 -6.34
N LEU A 403 0.13 1.30 -6.14
CA LEU A 403 -0.40 0.98 -4.81
C LEU A 403 0.31 -0.23 -4.18
N GLU A 404 0.71 -1.23 -4.96
CA GLU A 404 1.55 -2.34 -4.49
C GLU A 404 2.95 -1.84 -4.10
N LYS A 405 3.52 -0.90 -4.87
CA LYS A 405 4.78 -0.25 -4.50
C LYS A 405 4.63 0.52 -3.19
N ALA A 406 3.57 1.32 -3.02
CA ALA A 406 3.25 2.01 -1.76
C ALA A 406 3.16 1.01 -0.59
N MET A 407 2.43 -0.10 -0.76
CA MET A 407 2.31 -1.14 0.26
C MET A 407 3.65 -1.83 0.57
N SER A 408 4.55 -1.95 -0.40
CA SER A 408 5.89 -2.51 -0.17
C SER A 408 6.78 -1.60 0.69
N LEU A 409 6.53 -0.28 0.64
CA LEU A 409 7.23 0.74 1.43
C LEU A 409 6.55 0.98 2.79
N ASP A 410 5.22 0.78 2.87
CA ASP A 410 4.45 0.99 4.11
C ASP A 410 3.45 -0.16 4.36
N PRO A 411 3.93 -1.37 4.67
CA PRO A 411 3.13 -2.59 4.69
C PRO A 411 2.09 -2.67 5.82
N LYS A 412 2.16 -1.80 6.82
CA LYS A 412 1.19 -1.75 7.93
C LYS A 412 0.26 -0.53 7.89
N ASN A 413 0.40 0.32 6.90
CA ASN A 413 -0.45 1.48 6.74
C ASN A 413 -1.85 1.08 6.27
N ALA A 414 -2.83 1.23 7.15
CA ALA A 414 -4.22 0.87 6.85
C ALA A 414 -4.78 1.64 5.64
N TRP A 415 -4.37 2.91 5.44
CA TRP A 415 -4.82 3.72 4.32
C TRP A 415 -4.27 3.23 2.97
N VAL A 416 -3.00 2.82 2.93
CA VAL A 416 -2.40 2.19 1.74
C VAL A 416 -3.10 0.86 1.42
N ILE A 417 -3.29 0.01 2.45
CA ILE A 417 -3.96 -1.29 2.31
C ILE A 417 -5.40 -1.10 1.81
N GLN A 418 -6.13 -0.14 2.37
CA GLN A 418 -7.49 0.20 1.96
C GLN A 418 -7.55 0.64 0.49
N ASN A 419 -6.65 1.52 0.06
CA ASN A 419 -6.62 2.01 -1.32
C ASN A 419 -6.31 0.90 -2.32
N LEU A 420 -5.39 -0.01 -1.98
CA LEU A 420 -5.10 -1.17 -2.82
C LEU A 420 -6.29 -2.15 -2.86
N ALA A 421 -6.93 -2.40 -1.71
CA ALA A 421 -8.13 -3.24 -1.64
C ALA A 421 -9.27 -2.67 -2.49
N PHE A 422 -9.45 -1.34 -2.51
CA PHE A 422 -10.45 -0.70 -3.36
C PHE A 422 -10.22 -0.97 -4.85
N ASN A 423 -8.99 -1.02 -5.34
CA ASN A 423 -8.71 -1.37 -6.73
C ASN A 423 -9.20 -2.79 -7.04
N TYR A 424 -8.89 -3.76 -6.19
CA TYR A 424 -9.31 -5.14 -6.38
C TYR A 424 -10.83 -5.31 -6.23
N ILE A 425 -11.47 -4.58 -5.29
CA ILE A 425 -12.94 -4.55 -5.16
C ILE A 425 -13.57 -3.98 -6.43
N ALA A 426 -13.06 -2.85 -6.93
CA ALA A 426 -13.59 -2.18 -8.11
C ALA A 426 -13.49 -3.07 -9.36
N THR A 427 -12.39 -3.81 -9.51
CA THR A 427 -12.17 -4.76 -10.60
C THR A 427 -12.75 -6.15 -10.33
N ARG A 428 -13.44 -6.32 -9.18
CA ARG A 428 -14.13 -7.57 -8.74
C ARG A 428 -13.21 -8.76 -8.47
N ASP A 429 -11.92 -8.52 -8.21
CA ASP A 429 -11.01 -9.53 -7.66
C ASP A 429 -11.13 -9.54 -6.12
N TYR A 430 -12.27 -10.04 -5.64
CA TYR A 430 -12.61 -10.07 -4.22
C TYR A 430 -11.68 -10.98 -3.40
N ASP A 431 -11.18 -12.06 -4.00
CA ASP A 431 -10.30 -13.01 -3.32
C ASP A 431 -8.94 -12.36 -2.98
N THR A 432 -8.38 -11.57 -3.90
CA THR A 432 -7.13 -10.83 -3.67
C THR A 432 -7.36 -9.69 -2.67
N ALA A 433 -8.47 -8.96 -2.79
CA ALA A 433 -8.85 -7.93 -1.84
C ALA A 433 -8.97 -8.48 -0.41
N GLU A 434 -9.65 -9.62 -0.22
CA GLU A 434 -9.84 -10.26 1.09
C GLU A 434 -8.51 -10.66 1.73
N LYS A 435 -7.60 -11.28 0.96
CA LYS A 435 -6.24 -11.64 1.43
C LYS A 435 -5.42 -10.44 1.89
N ILE A 436 -5.50 -9.33 1.16
CA ILE A 436 -4.78 -8.08 1.49
C ILE A 436 -5.33 -7.48 2.77
N VAL A 437 -6.65 -7.36 2.88
CA VAL A 437 -7.34 -6.83 4.06
C VAL A 437 -7.08 -7.69 5.29
N ASP A 438 -7.15 -9.02 5.16
CA ASP A 438 -6.88 -9.95 6.27
C ASP A 438 -5.45 -9.83 6.78
N ARG A 439 -4.47 -9.69 5.88
CA ARG A 439 -3.08 -9.43 6.25
C ARG A 439 -2.95 -8.09 6.98
N GLY A 440 -3.65 -7.05 6.51
CA GLY A 440 -3.67 -5.74 7.15
C GLY A 440 -4.25 -5.78 8.56
N ILE A 441 -5.39 -6.46 8.76
CA ILE A 441 -6.03 -6.64 10.07
C ILE A 441 -5.10 -7.43 11.00
N ALA A 442 -4.45 -8.49 10.52
CA ALA A 442 -3.50 -9.27 11.32
C ALA A 442 -2.28 -8.43 11.75
N ALA A 443 -1.77 -7.55 10.87
CA ALA A 443 -0.65 -6.66 11.16
C ALA A 443 -1.03 -5.48 12.07
N SER A 444 -2.27 -4.98 11.97
CA SER A 444 -2.80 -3.82 12.70
C SER A 444 -4.24 -4.07 13.16
N PRO A 445 -4.46 -4.87 14.21
CA PRO A 445 -5.81 -5.25 14.68
C PRO A 445 -6.68 -4.06 15.12
N GLN A 446 -6.05 -2.93 15.43
CA GLN A 446 -6.70 -1.68 15.85
C GLN A 446 -7.10 -0.79 14.67
N ALA A 447 -6.75 -1.15 13.44
CA ALA A 447 -7.16 -0.42 12.24
C ALA A 447 -8.63 -0.77 11.89
N PHE A 448 -9.57 -0.12 12.57
CA PHE A 448 -10.99 -0.39 12.42
C PHE A 448 -11.52 -0.06 11.02
N SER A 449 -10.88 0.84 10.27
CA SER A 449 -11.18 1.09 8.85
C SER A 449 -11.09 -0.18 8.00
N LEU A 450 -10.10 -1.04 8.26
CA LEU A 450 -9.97 -2.32 7.56
C LEU A 450 -11.08 -3.31 7.90
N GLN A 451 -11.66 -3.24 9.10
CA GLN A 451 -12.87 -4.00 9.46
C GLN A 451 -14.05 -3.55 8.61
N GLY A 452 -14.20 -2.23 8.38
CA GLY A 452 -15.20 -1.65 7.48
C GLY A 452 -15.04 -2.13 6.04
N ILE A 453 -13.81 -2.14 5.52
CA ILE A 453 -13.53 -2.68 4.17
C ILE A 453 -13.85 -4.16 4.07
N LYS A 454 -13.53 -4.95 5.10
CA LYS A 454 -13.89 -6.37 5.13
C LYS A 454 -15.41 -6.58 5.19
N ALA A 455 -16.14 -5.74 5.92
CA ALA A 455 -17.60 -5.75 5.93
C ALA A 455 -18.17 -5.41 4.54
N LYS A 456 -17.64 -4.38 3.87
CA LYS A 456 -18.01 -4.03 2.49
C LYS A 456 -17.73 -5.18 1.52
N LEU A 457 -16.58 -5.84 1.60
CA LEU A 457 -16.27 -7.02 0.81
C LEU A 457 -17.28 -8.15 0.98
N ALA A 458 -17.67 -8.45 2.22
CA ALA A 458 -18.69 -9.48 2.49
C ALA A 458 -20.03 -9.16 1.83
N ILE A 459 -20.43 -7.89 1.82
CA ILE A 459 -21.66 -7.40 1.19
C ILE A 459 -21.53 -7.45 -0.34
N ASP A 460 -20.50 -6.82 -0.90
CA ASP A 460 -20.36 -6.63 -2.35
C ASP A 460 -20.11 -7.94 -3.09
N ALA A 461 -19.33 -8.86 -2.51
CA ALA A 461 -19.00 -10.12 -3.13
C ALA A 461 -20.09 -11.19 -2.96
N ARG A 462 -20.69 -11.26 -1.76
CA ARG A 462 -21.57 -12.39 -1.36
C ARG A 462 -22.94 -11.98 -0.83
N GLY A 463 -23.16 -10.72 -0.53
CA GLY A 463 -24.38 -10.24 0.14
C GLY A 463 -24.49 -10.69 1.60
N ASP A 464 -23.35 -11.01 2.24
CA ASP A 464 -23.33 -11.55 3.59
C ASP A 464 -23.38 -10.42 4.63
N LEU A 465 -24.59 -10.04 4.99
CA LEU A 465 -24.86 -9.00 5.99
C LEU A 465 -24.52 -9.45 7.42
N SER A 466 -24.53 -10.75 7.70
CA SER A 466 -24.25 -11.27 9.05
C SER A 466 -22.77 -11.16 9.37
N VAL A 467 -21.89 -11.44 8.40
CA VAL A 467 -20.44 -11.23 8.54
C VAL A 467 -20.14 -9.75 8.72
N ALA A 468 -20.75 -8.88 7.92
CA ALA A 468 -20.57 -7.43 8.02
C ALA A 468 -21.01 -6.89 9.39
N GLU A 469 -22.17 -7.29 9.90
CA GLU A 469 -22.67 -6.93 11.23
C GLU A 469 -21.72 -7.38 12.35
N ASN A 470 -21.24 -8.62 12.30
CA ASN A 470 -20.30 -9.17 13.27
C ASN A 470 -18.93 -8.46 13.27
N LEU A 471 -18.46 -8.00 12.12
CA LEU A 471 -17.23 -7.21 12.01
C LEU A 471 -17.38 -5.84 12.66
N LEU A 472 -18.47 -5.12 12.36
CA LEU A 472 -18.73 -3.81 12.94
C LEU A 472 -19.07 -3.86 14.44
N ALA A 473 -19.58 -4.97 14.94
CA ALA A 473 -19.81 -5.18 16.38
C ALA A 473 -18.51 -5.19 17.19
N LYS A 474 -17.35 -5.51 16.55
CA LYS A 474 -16.04 -5.49 17.20
C LYS A 474 -15.46 -4.09 17.37
N VAL A 475 -16.00 -3.09 16.67
CA VAL A 475 -15.54 -1.70 16.79
C VAL A 475 -16.03 -1.14 18.13
N PRO A 476 -15.12 -0.70 19.03
CA PRO A 476 -15.51 -0.21 20.35
C PRO A 476 -16.47 0.98 20.28
N PRO A 477 -17.44 1.09 21.20
CA PRO A 477 -18.26 2.28 21.34
C PRO A 477 -17.36 3.49 21.63
N GLY A 478 -17.57 4.60 20.94
CA GLY A 478 -16.82 5.84 21.11
C GLY A 478 -15.63 6.03 20.14
N ILE A 479 -15.28 5.02 19.34
CA ILE A 479 -14.36 5.18 18.20
C ILE A 479 -15.21 5.46 16.95
N ASP A 480 -15.87 6.61 16.93
CA ASP A 480 -16.67 7.04 15.78
C ASP A 480 -16.87 8.57 15.82
N PRO A 481 -15.78 9.36 15.90
CA PRO A 481 -15.90 10.80 16.05
C PRO A 481 -16.60 11.47 14.87
N ASP A 482 -16.48 10.87 13.68
CA ASP A 482 -17.02 11.42 12.43
C ASP A 482 -18.30 10.70 11.97
N GLY A 483 -18.74 9.64 12.65
CA GLY A 483 -20.01 8.94 12.38
C GLY A 483 -19.96 7.87 11.29
N GLU A 484 -18.78 7.52 10.77
CA GLU A 484 -18.62 6.51 9.71
C GLU A 484 -19.09 5.11 10.12
N VAL A 485 -18.76 4.70 11.34
CA VAL A 485 -19.18 3.39 11.88
C VAL A 485 -20.70 3.36 12.11
N THR A 486 -21.25 4.47 12.60
CA THR A 486 -22.70 4.66 12.75
C THR A 486 -23.39 4.57 11.39
N PHE A 487 -22.87 5.22 10.36
CA PHE A 487 -23.39 5.13 9.00
C PHE A 487 -23.33 3.69 8.44
N ALA A 488 -22.23 2.98 8.64
CA ALA A 488 -22.11 1.59 8.21
C ALA A 488 -23.13 0.67 8.91
N ARG A 489 -23.36 0.83 10.21
CA ARG A 489 -24.38 0.09 10.97
C ARG A 489 -25.79 0.40 10.47
N ILE A 490 -26.10 1.67 10.24
CA ILE A 490 -27.38 2.11 9.64
C ILE A 490 -27.56 1.45 8.27
N SER A 491 -26.54 1.49 7.41
CA SER A 491 -26.60 0.92 6.05
C SER A 491 -26.87 -0.58 6.10
N ILE A 492 -26.23 -1.34 6.99
CA ILE A 492 -26.51 -2.76 7.18
C ILE A 492 -27.96 -2.97 7.66
N GLY A 493 -28.43 -2.21 8.63
CA GLY A 493 -29.81 -2.27 9.11
C GLY A 493 -30.83 -1.99 8.02
N MET A 494 -30.55 -1.02 7.13
CA MET A 494 -31.38 -0.74 5.95
C MET A 494 -31.41 -1.92 4.97
N LEU A 495 -30.26 -2.52 4.65
CA LEU A 495 -30.15 -3.70 3.78
C LEU A 495 -30.84 -4.93 4.38
N GLN A 496 -30.80 -5.10 5.70
CA GLN A 496 -31.53 -6.15 6.44
C GLN A 496 -33.01 -5.87 6.60
N ARG A 497 -33.49 -4.68 6.20
CA ARG A 497 -34.87 -4.19 6.41
C ARG A 497 -35.28 -4.09 7.88
N LYS A 498 -34.32 -3.90 8.79
CA LYS A 498 -34.52 -3.67 10.23
C LYS A 498 -34.84 -2.18 10.51
N PHE A 499 -35.82 -1.64 9.77
CA PHE A 499 -36.10 -0.20 9.76
C PHE A 499 -36.41 0.39 11.15
N GLN A 500 -37.11 -0.38 12.00
CA GLN A 500 -37.43 0.08 13.37
C GLN A 500 -36.15 0.20 14.23
N GLU A 501 -35.20 -0.74 14.07
CA GLU A 501 -33.93 -0.69 14.79
C GLU A 501 -33.06 0.49 14.31
N VAL A 502 -33.09 0.78 13.00
CA VAL A 502 -32.41 1.97 12.42
C VAL A 502 -33.01 3.26 13.00
N LEU A 503 -34.33 3.37 13.13
CA LEU A 503 -34.96 4.53 13.75
C LEU A 503 -34.51 4.74 15.22
N VAL A 504 -34.35 3.66 15.98
CA VAL A 504 -33.80 3.71 17.35
C VAL A 504 -32.33 4.15 17.34
N MET A 505 -31.50 3.67 16.39
CA MET A 505 -30.13 4.14 16.25
C MET A 505 -30.05 5.64 15.95
N LEU A 506 -30.90 6.14 15.05
CA LEU A 506 -30.98 7.57 14.72
C LEU A 506 -31.37 8.43 15.91
N GLN A 507 -32.32 7.97 16.75
CA GLN A 507 -32.73 8.69 17.97
C GLN A 507 -31.59 8.82 18.98
N ASN A 508 -30.72 7.81 19.07
CA ASN A 508 -29.55 7.77 19.95
C ASN A 508 -28.32 8.48 19.38
N THR A 509 -28.33 8.90 18.12
CA THR A 509 -27.26 9.66 17.49
C THR A 509 -27.49 11.16 17.74
N PRO A 510 -26.60 11.88 18.44
CA PRO A 510 -26.83 13.28 18.81
C PRO A 510 -26.76 14.25 17.62
N GLN A 511 -25.99 13.94 16.58
CA GLN A 511 -25.81 14.80 15.41
C GLN A 511 -27.06 14.82 14.53
N GLU A 512 -27.45 15.98 13.98
CA GLU A 512 -28.57 16.12 13.02
C GLU A 512 -28.23 15.57 11.62
N THR A 513 -26.93 15.49 11.30
CA THR A 513 -26.42 14.94 10.05
C THR A 513 -25.40 13.83 10.32
N ILE A 514 -25.39 12.82 9.49
CA ILE A 514 -24.44 11.70 9.55
C ILE A 514 -23.43 11.90 8.42
N HIS A 515 -22.16 11.82 8.78
CA HIS A 515 -21.08 11.89 7.82
C HIS A 515 -20.85 10.53 7.15
N THR A 516 -20.51 10.59 5.89
CA THR A 516 -19.97 9.46 5.13
C THR A 516 -18.48 9.68 4.88
N ASP A 517 -17.84 8.81 4.16
CA ASP A 517 -16.46 8.94 3.66
C ASP A 517 -16.25 10.11 2.66
N GLY A 518 -17.29 10.91 2.40
CA GLY A 518 -17.28 12.07 1.52
C GLY A 518 -17.64 13.38 2.22
N THR A 519 -17.69 14.46 1.44
CA THR A 519 -18.05 15.81 1.91
C THR A 519 -19.55 15.99 2.21
N ALA A 520 -20.41 15.10 1.68
CA ALA A 520 -21.84 15.17 1.85
C ALA A 520 -22.27 14.75 3.27
N ARG A 521 -23.17 15.54 3.85
CA ARG A 521 -23.77 15.27 5.17
C ARG A 521 -25.20 14.80 4.97
N ILE A 522 -25.47 13.55 5.36
CA ILE A 522 -26.82 12.98 5.22
C ILE A 522 -27.70 13.42 6.39
N PRO A 523 -28.77 14.16 6.17
CA PRO A 523 -29.73 14.49 7.22
C PRO A 523 -30.37 13.23 7.81
N LYS A 524 -30.47 13.12 9.15
CA LYS A 524 -31.18 12.00 9.79
C LYS A 524 -32.61 11.87 9.26
N ALA A 525 -33.27 12.99 9.01
CA ALA A 525 -34.63 13.02 8.47
C ALA A 525 -34.75 12.30 7.10
N LEU A 526 -33.70 12.29 6.26
CA LEU A 526 -33.69 11.51 5.01
C LEU A 526 -33.69 10.01 5.30
N ILE A 527 -32.86 9.55 6.22
CA ILE A 527 -32.80 8.13 6.62
C ILE A 527 -34.11 7.70 7.32
N GLU A 528 -34.66 8.54 8.18
CA GLU A 528 -36.00 8.33 8.80
C GLU A 528 -37.07 8.12 7.71
N GLY A 529 -37.07 9.00 6.70
CA GLY A 529 -37.99 8.89 5.57
C GLY A 529 -37.87 7.57 4.85
N ASN A 530 -36.63 7.12 4.57
CA ASN A 530 -36.36 5.81 3.93
C ASN A 530 -36.84 4.65 4.83
N CYS A 531 -36.68 4.74 6.16
CA CYS A 531 -37.21 3.74 7.09
C CYS A 531 -38.74 3.67 7.02
N TYR A 532 -39.41 4.81 7.12
CA TYR A 532 -40.89 4.86 7.04
C TYR A 532 -41.41 4.37 5.69
N LEU A 533 -40.72 4.70 4.61
CA LEU A 533 -41.07 4.20 3.28
C LEU A 533 -40.95 2.66 3.22
N GLY A 534 -39.86 2.09 3.72
CA GLY A 534 -39.65 0.65 3.83
C GLY A 534 -40.69 -0.04 4.74
N MET A 535 -41.21 0.66 5.75
CA MET A 535 -42.31 0.21 6.62
C MET A 535 -43.70 0.41 5.99
N LYS A 536 -43.77 0.88 4.73
CA LYS A 536 -45.03 1.19 4.02
C LYS A 536 -45.87 2.28 4.69
N ASP A 537 -45.23 3.28 5.30
CA ASP A 537 -45.84 4.46 5.86
C ASP A 537 -45.50 5.72 5.05
N PRO A 538 -46.20 5.96 3.93
CA PRO A 538 -45.89 7.07 3.05
C PRO A 538 -46.13 8.45 3.66
N VAL A 539 -47.02 8.54 4.67
CA VAL A 539 -47.32 9.81 5.33
C VAL A 539 -46.14 10.28 6.17
N ARG A 540 -45.62 9.41 7.03
CA ARG A 540 -44.45 9.75 7.85
C ARG A 540 -43.18 9.87 6.98
N ALA A 541 -43.04 9.04 5.94
CA ALA A 541 -41.95 9.15 5.00
C ALA A 541 -41.90 10.54 4.34
N ARG A 542 -43.06 10.99 3.78
CA ARG A 542 -43.15 12.31 3.15
C ARG A 542 -42.82 13.45 4.11
N ALA A 543 -43.38 13.41 5.32
CA ALA A 543 -43.08 14.43 6.33
C ALA A 543 -41.59 14.48 6.72
N ALA A 544 -40.90 13.32 6.72
CA ALA A 544 -39.48 13.26 6.97
C ALA A 544 -38.65 13.84 5.80
N TYR A 545 -39.00 13.53 4.56
CA TYR A 545 -38.34 14.12 3.37
C TYR A 545 -38.57 15.65 3.29
N GLU A 546 -39.73 16.14 3.63
CA GLU A 546 -40.02 17.59 3.71
C GLU A 546 -39.15 18.30 4.77
N ARG A 547 -38.77 17.61 5.86
CA ARG A 547 -37.80 18.13 6.85
C ARG A 547 -36.36 18.04 6.33
N ALA A 548 -36.01 17.03 5.55
CA ALA A 548 -34.67 16.87 5.00
C ALA A 548 -34.35 17.89 3.88
N LEU A 549 -35.37 18.24 3.07
CA LEU A 549 -35.18 19.06 1.87
C LEU A 549 -34.44 20.38 2.12
N PRO A 550 -34.86 21.26 3.07
CA PRO A 550 -34.17 22.54 3.28
C PRO A 550 -32.71 22.37 3.74
N LEU A 551 -32.40 21.27 4.43
CA LEU A 551 -31.01 20.97 4.83
C LEU A 551 -30.16 20.62 3.62
N VAL A 552 -30.69 19.80 2.71
CA VAL A 552 -29.96 19.37 1.50
C VAL A 552 -29.85 20.53 0.49
N GLU A 553 -30.90 21.37 0.36
CA GLU A 553 -30.83 22.59 -0.48
C GLU A 553 -29.75 23.56 0.03
N LYS A 554 -29.62 23.71 1.36
CA LYS A 554 -28.57 24.51 1.98
C LYS A 554 -27.17 23.94 1.67
N GLU A 555 -26.98 22.63 1.75
CA GLU A 555 -25.72 21.97 1.40
C GLU A 555 -25.29 22.27 -0.05
N VAL A 556 -26.24 22.22 -1.01
CA VAL A 556 -25.97 22.58 -2.42
C VAL A 556 -25.62 24.06 -2.57
N GLN A 557 -26.26 24.95 -1.80
CA GLN A 557 -25.94 26.38 -1.84
C GLN A 557 -24.53 26.67 -1.29
N GLU A 558 -24.09 25.94 -0.28
CA GLU A 558 -22.76 26.08 0.32
C GLU A 558 -21.64 25.56 -0.59
N ALA A 559 -21.92 24.52 -1.41
CA ALA A 559 -20.96 23.97 -2.36
C ALA A 559 -21.65 23.55 -3.68
N PRO A 560 -21.93 24.51 -4.57
CA PRO A 560 -22.72 24.29 -5.80
C PRO A 560 -22.00 23.47 -6.87
N ASP A 561 -20.71 23.20 -6.71
CA ASP A 561 -19.91 22.36 -7.60
C ASP A 561 -19.60 20.97 -7.01
N ASP A 562 -20.26 20.60 -5.88
CA ASP A 562 -20.10 19.26 -5.29
C ASP A 562 -21.15 18.30 -5.87
N PRO A 563 -20.73 17.26 -6.64
CA PRO A 563 -21.67 16.35 -7.29
C PRO A 563 -22.46 15.48 -6.31
N SER A 564 -21.92 15.17 -5.10
CA SER A 564 -22.59 14.33 -4.12
C SER A 564 -23.79 15.06 -3.50
N ARG A 565 -23.70 16.37 -3.33
CA ARG A 565 -24.81 17.20 -2.82
C ARG A 565 -25.95 17.31 -3.82
N HIS A 566 -25.63 17.47 -5.11
CA HIS A 566 -26.63 17.43 -6.19
C HIS A 566 -27.30 16.06 -6.32
N ALA A 567 -26.54 14.97 -6.22
CA ALA A 567 -27.09 13.61 -6.23
C ALA A 567 -28.06 13.37 -5.06
N MET A 568 -27.70 13.83 -3.86
CA MET A 568 -28.54 13.73 -2.68
C MET A 568 -29.83 14.57 -2.80
N LEU A 569 -29.71 15.82 -3.30
CA LEU A 569 -30.88 16.67 -3.55
C LEU A 569 -31.81 16.04 -4.59
N GLY A 570 -31.26 15.51 -5.68
CA GLY A 570 -32.01 14.77 -6.70
C GLY A 570 -32.78 13.59 -6.12
N GLY A 571 -32.14 12.82 -5.22
CA GLY A 571 -32.75 11.70 -4.51
C GLY A 571 -33.95 12.13 -3.64
N VAL A 572 -33.77 13.18 -2.82
CA VAL A 572 -34.85 13.72 -1.96
C VAL A 572 -36.02 14.23 -2.79
N LEU A 573 -35.74 14.97 -3.88
CA LEU A 573 -36.77 15.49 -4.79
C LEU A 573 -37.54 14.35 -5.49
N ALA A 574 -36.86 13.26 -5.88
CA ALA A 574 -37.49 12.08 -6.47
C ALA A 574 -38.46 11.40 -5.48
N LEU A 575 -38.03 11.24 -4.22
CA LEU A 575 -38.87 10.66 -3.15
C LEU A 575 -40.07 11.56 -2.77
N LEU A 576 -39.97 12.87 -2.99
CA LEU A 576 -41.09 13.83 -2.85
C LEU A 576 -42.01 13.90 -4.08
N GLY A 577 -41.64 13.21 -5.20
CA GLY A 577 -42.39 13.23 -6.45
C GLY A 577 -42.16 14.48 -7.32
N ARG A 578 -41.11 15.28 -7.04
CA ARG A 578 -40.69 16.46 -7.85
C ARG A 578 -39.79 16.01 -9.01
N LYS A 579 -40.40 15.30 -9.98
CA LYS A 579 -39.70 14.53 -11.02
C LYS A 579 -38.70 15.37 -11.84
N GLU A 580 -39.14 16.51 -12.40
CA GLU A 580 -38.33 17.32 -13.31
C GLU A 580 -37.11 17.91 -12.57
N GLU A 581 -37.32 18.33 -11.35
CA GLU A 581 -36.26 18.87 -10.51
C GLU A 581 -35.28 17.80 -10.08
N ALA A 582 -35.76 16.62 -9.70
CA ALA A 582 -34.92 15.48 -9.35
C ALA A 582 -33.98 15.07 -10.50
N ILE A 583 -34.55 14.98 -11.71
CA ILE A 583 -33.76 14.62 -12.91
C ILE A 583 -32.73 15.71 -13.24
N ARG A 584 -33.05 16.99 -13.06
CA ARG A 584 -32.13 18.09 -13.28
C ARG A 584 -30.94 18.01 -12.32
N GLU A 585 -31.18 17.81 -11.04
CA GLU A 585 -30.13 17.71 -10.03
C GLU A 585 -29.26 16.45 -10.23
N GLY A 586 -29.86 15.31 -10.56
CA GLY A 586 -29.13 14.09 -10.89
C GLY A 586 -28.25 14.25 -12.14
N LYS A 587 -28.73 14.93 -13.19
CA LYS A 587 -27.92 15.26 -14.36
C LYS A 587 -26.77 16.21 -14.02
N ARG A 588 -27.02 17.19 -13.15
CA ARG A 588 -25.97 18.10 -12.69
C ARG A 588 -24.83 17.35 -11.97
N ALA A 589 -25.16 16.35 -11.15
CA ALA A 589 -24.16 15.50 -10.51
C ALA A 589 -23.30 14.74 -11.55
N LEU A 590 -23.93 14.17 -12.59
CA LEU A 590 -23.23 13.49 -13.69
C LEU A 590 -22.35 14.43 -14.53
N GLU A 591 -22.77 15.68 -14.73
CA GLU A 591 -22.01 16.71 -15.45
C GLU A 591 -20.77 17.14 -14.64
N LEU A 592 -20.91 17.27 -13.33
CA LEU A 592 -19.82 17.69 -12.44
C LEU A 592 -18.73 16.61 -12.31
N LYS A 593 -19.12 15.31 -12.33
CA LYS A 593 -18.16 14.21 -12.22
C LYS A 593 -18.58 13.04 -13.11
N PRO A 594 -18.33 13.12 -14.43
CA PRO A 594 -18.67 12.03 -15.35
C PRO A 594 -17.69 10.84 -15.21
N GLU A 595 -18.17 9.64 -15.48
CA GLU A 595 -17.33 8.43 -15.48
C GLU A 595 -16.12 8.50 -16.42
N ALA A 596 -16.22 9.29 -17.48
CA ALA A 596 -15.14 9.46 -18.46
C ALA A 596 -13.94 10.23 -17.88
N THR A 597 -14.17 11.11 -16.92
CA THR A 597 -13.12 11.87 -16.23
C THR A 597 -12.74 11.28 -14.88
N ASP A 598 -13.68 10.60 -14.21
CA ASP A 598 -13.43 9.91 -12.94
C ASP A 598 -14.06 8.51 -12.96
N ALA A 599 -13.25 7.51 -13.31
CA ALA A 599 -13.69 6.12 -13.39
C ALA A 599 -13.90 5.47 -12.00
N PHE A 600 -13.55 6.15 -10.90
CA PHE A 600 -13.73 5.65 -9.55
C PHE A 600 -14.99 6.21 -8.87
N ASP A 601 -15.17 7.53 -8.85
CA ASP A 601 -16.36 8.15 -8.23
C ASP A 601 -17.54 8.28 -9.23
N GLY A 602 -17.27 8.49 -10.51
CA GLY A 602 -18.29 8.68 -11.54
C GLY A 602 -19.39 7.61 -11.56
N PRO A 603 -19.05 6.31 -11.44
CA PRO A 603 -20.05 5.24 -11.38
C PRO A 603 -21.08 5.37 -10.24
N MET A 604 -20.70 6.00 -9.12
CA MET A 604 -21.62 6.28 -8.01
C MET A 604 -22.74 7.25 -8.43
N TYR A 605 -22.42 8.27 -9.23
CA TYR A 605 -23.42 9.23 -9.72
C TYR A 605 -24.31 8.63 -10.81
N THR A 606 -23.78 7.71 -11.63
CA THR A 606 -24.60 6.90 -12.53
C THR A 606 -25.60 6.04 -11.75
N MET A 607 -25.18 5.41 -10.66
CA MET A 607 -26.05 4.65 -9.77
C MET A 607 -27.11 5.56 -9.10
N SER A 608 -26.70 6.72 -8.58
CA SER A 608 -27.62 7.69 -8.00
C SER A 608 -28.68 8.17 -9.01
N MET A 609 -28.28 8.41 -10.26
CA MET A 609 -29.23 8.75 -11.32
C MET A 609 -30.19 7.60 -11.65
N ALA A 610 -29.70 6.34 -11.62
CA ALA A 610 -30.57 5.18 -11.78
C ALA A 610 -31.62 5.07 -10.66
N GLN A 611 -31.24 5.41 -9.41
CA GLN A 611 -32.16 5.49 -8.28
C GLN A 611 -33.19 6.62 -8.47
N ILE A 612 -32.76 7.79 -8.93
CA ILE A 612 -33.68 8.91 -9.25
C ILE A 612 -34.70 8.48 -10.31
N TYR A 613 -34.29 7.84 -11.40
CA TYR A 613 -35.22 7.32 -12.40
C TYR A 613 -36.15 6.23 -11.85
N THR A 614 -35.65 5.38 -10.93
CA THR A 614 -36.47 4.37 -10.25
C THR A 614 -37.63 5.01 -9.48
N TRP A 615 -37.35 6.03 -8.67
CA TRP A 615 -38.33 6.70 -7.82
C TRP A 615 -39.21 7.71 -8.58
N THR A 616 -38.77 8.21 -9.73
CA THR A 616 -39.59 9.05 -10.62
C THR A 616 -40.41 8.24 -11.63
N GLY A 617 -40.30 6.91 -11.60
CA GLY A 617 -41.09 5.98 -12.42
C GLY A 617 -40.60 5.77 -13.84
N ASP A 618 -39.43 6.26 -14.21
CA ASP A 618 -38.81 6.03 -15.53
C ASP A 618 -38.02 4.72 -15.52
N LYS A 619 -38.74 3.60 -15.57
CA LYS A 619 -38.16 2.26 -15.44
C LYS A 619 -37.18 1.92 -16.54
N ASP A 620 -37.39 2.42 -17.76
CA ASP A 620 -36.52 2.10 -18.90
C ASP A 620 -35.13 2.73 -18.73
N GLN A 621 -35.07 4.01 -18.37
CA GLN A 621 -33.81 4.70 -18.07
C GLN A 621 -33.12 4.10 -16.83
N ALA A 622 -33.89 3.78 -15.78
CA ALA A 622 -33.36 3.15 -14.59
C ALA A 622 -32.66 1.82 -14.92
N LEU A 623 -33.33 0.91 -15.64
CA LEU A 623 -32.80 -0.40 -16.00
C LEU A 623 -31.56 -0.30 -16.91
N GLN A 624 -31.56 0.65 -17.86
CA GLN A 624 -30.40 0.91 -18.71
C GLN A 624 -29.15 1.30 -17.89
N LEU A 625 -29.31 2.22 -16.94
CA LEU A 625 -28.20 2.67 -16.10
C LEU A 625 -27.77 1.59 -15.08
N ILE A 626 -28.70 0.79 -14.57
CA ILE A 626 -28.40 -0.36 -13.70
C ILE A 626 -27.54 -1.38 -14.47
N GLU A 627 -27.93 -1.77 -15.68
CA GLU A 627 -27.15 -2.73 -16.50
C GLU A 627 -25.75 -2.20 -16.83
N LYS A 628 -25.66 -0.92 -17.18
CA LYS A 628 -24.37 -0.23 -17.37
C LYS A 628 -23.52 -0.31 -16.09
N SER A 629 -24.08 0.07 -14.95
CA SER A 629 -23.36 0.08 -13.66
C SER A 629 -22.89 -1.30 -13.21
N LEU A 630 -23.68 -2.36 -13.48
CA LEU A 630 -23.31 -3.75 -13.19
C LEU A 630 -22.08 -4.23 -13.98
N SER A 631 -21.77 -3.64 -15.11
CA SER A 631 -20.62 -3.97 -15.97
C SER A 631 -19.44 -3.01 -15.79
N THR A 632 -19.62 -1.89 -15.07
CA THR A 632 -18.59 -0.88 -14.85
C THR A 632 -17.75 -1.23 -13.61
N PRO A 633 -16.40 -1.06 -13.64
CA PRO A 633 -15.59 -1.13 -12.44
C PRO A 633 -16.10 -0.15 -11.37
N ASN A 634 -16.05 -0.54 -10.10
CA ASN A 634 -16.60 0.22 -8.97
C ASN A 634 -18.10 0.58 -9.10
N GLY A 635 -18.81 -0.03 -10.03
CA GLY A 635 -20.27 0.12 -10.16
C GLY A 635 -21.06 -0.82 -9.25
N LEU A 636 -22.37 -0.87 -9.47
CA LEU A 636 -23.30 -1.71 -8.73
C LEU A 636 -22.88 -3.19 -8.76
N THR A 637 -23.04 -3.90 -7.64
CA THR A 637 -22.81 -5.34 -7.57
C THR A 637 -24.13 -6.13 -7.59
N GLY A 638 -24.08 -7.38 -8.03
CA GLY A 638 -25.25 -8.24 -8.04
C GLY A 638 -25.92 -8.37 -6.66
N PRO A 639 -25.15 -8.67 -5.58
CA PRO A 639 -25.71 -8.71 -4.24
C PRO A 639 -26.37 -7.40 -3.81
N MET A 640 -25.77 -6.24 -4.08
CA MET A 640 -26.36 -4.95 -3.76
C MET A 640 -27.63 -4.68 -4.56
N LEU A 641 -27.69 -5.05 -5.85
CA LEU A 641 -28.91 -4.98 -6.64
C LEU A 641 -30.06 -5.77 -6.00
N LYS A 642 -29.75 -6.93 -5.41
CA LYS A 642 -30.72 -7.79 -4.75
C LYS A 642 -31.17 -7.24 -3.38
N LEU A 643 -30.26 -6.69 -2.60
CA LEU A 643 -30.49 -6.35 -1.20
C LEU A 643 -31.07 -4.95 -1.00
N ASP A 644 -30.60 -3.95 -1.76
CA ASP A 644 -30.86 -2.55 -1.50
C ASP A 644 -32.35 -2.19 -1.70
N PRO A 645 -33.03 -1.64 -0.66
CA PRO A 645 -34.42 -1.16 -0.76
C PRO A 645 -34.63 -0.06 -1.81
N ALA A 646 -33.58 0.64 -2.22
CA ALA A 646 -33.69 1.69 -3.25
C ALA A 646 -34.24 1.15 -4.58
N TRP A 647 -34.12 -0.14 -4.84
CA TRP A 647 -34.63 -0.83 -6.04
C TRP A 647 -36.01 -1.43 -5.88
N ASP A 648 -36.69 -1.27 -4.75
CA ASP A 648 -38.00 -1.89 -4.48
C ASP A 648 -39.06 -1.59 -5.53
N PRO A 649 -39.15 -0.36 -6.14
CA PRO A 649 -40.12 -0.09 -7.21
C PRO A 649 -39.92 -0.90 -8.50
N LEU A 650 -38.74 -1.51 -8.68
CA LEU A 650 -38.42 -2.32 -9.88
C LEU A 650 -38.56 -3.82 -9.65
N ARG A 651 -38.78 -4.28 -8.40
CA ARG A 651 -38.73 -5.71 -8.08
C ARG A 651 -39.73 -6.60 -8.87
N ASP A 652 -40.86 -6.05 -9.24
CA ASP A 652 -41.87 -6.75 -10.01
C ASP A 652 -41.64 -6.67 -11.54
N ASP A 653 -40.62 -5.93 -12.01
CA ASP A 653 -40.30 -5.86 -13.43
C ASP A 653 -39.47 -7.10 -13.85
N PRO A 654 -39.96 -7.89 -14.87
CA PRO A 654 -39.27 -9.09 -15.31
C PRO A 654 -37.83 -8.83 -15.79
N ARG A 655 -37.54 -7.65 -16.34
CA ARG A 655 -36.21 -7.27 -16.81
C ARG A 655 -35.25 -7.06 -15.62
N PHE A 656 -35.75 -6.49 -14.51
CA PHE A 656 -34.99 -6.35 -13.28
C PHE A 656 -34.68 -7.74 -12.67
N GLN A 657 -35.63 -8.65 -12.67
CA GLN A 657 -35.42 -10.04 -12.22
C GLN A 657 -34.41 -10.78 -13.10
N ALA A 658 -34.39 -10.52 -14.40
CA ALA A 658 -33.40 -11.07 -15.32
C ALA A 658 -31.97 -10.55 -15.00
N LEU A 659 -31.80 -9.28 -14.65
CA LEU A 659 -30.53 -8.72 -14.20
C LEU A 659 -30.07 -9.37 -12.89
N ILE A 660 -30.94 -9.51 -11.89
CA ILE A 660 -30.60 -10.23 -10.65
C ILE A 660 -30.12 -11.65 -10.97
N SER A 661 -30.85 -12.39 -11.79
CA SER A 661 -30.51 -13.78 -12.15
C SER A 661 -29.17 -13.89 -12.88
N ARG A 662 -28.80 -12.88 -13.66
CA ARG A 662 -27.55 -12.83 -14.43
C ARG A 662 -26.33 -12.46 -13.58
N TYR A 663 -26.47 -11.56 -12.61
CA TYR A 663 -25.35 -10.97 -11.87
C TYR A 663 -25.23 -11.43 -10.41
N VAL A 664 -26.25 -12.09 -9.86
CA VAL A 664 -26.17 -12.77 -8.56
C VAL A 664 -25.85 -14.24 -8.83
N LYS A 665 -24.59 -14.63 -8.67
CA LYS A 665 -24.22 -16.05 -8.68
C LYS A 665 -24.87 -16.74 -7.48
N ALA A 666 -25.48 -17.90 -7.69
CA ALA A 666 -26.12 -18.73 -6.67
C ALA A 666 -25.10 -19.22 -5.62
#